data_18b36b1be83da5f45c451626f2d258e1
#
_entry.id   18b36b1be83da5f45c451626f2d258e1
#
_cell.length_a   1.000
_cell.length_b   1.000
_cell.length_c   1.000
_cell.angle_alpha   90.00
_cell.angle_beta   90.00
_cell.angle_gamma   90.00
#
_symmetry.space_group_name_H-M   'P 1'
#
loop_
_entity.id
_entity.type
_entity.pdbx_description
1 polymer ?
#
loop_
_entity_poly.entity_id
_entity_poly.type
_entity_poly.pdbx_seq_one_letter_code
_entity_poly.pdbx_strand_id
1 'polypeptide(L)'
;MNHLDYLIRWISLMLLLLMGCINKLAADENQRTIHFETPQQLLALNEDVYLYSDTSQKESFAQVEKKVFDRYGKNGTINLGLTQSNVWLKATVHNKTDQGNLYLMLRQPSIDKAILFVRRASGDVSADTLGRFRSFNKRYIQAPDYIFPVTISRGEHVDIYLCVSSNDQLQLPLYISTEEVIQEKVSTKNLLFGLYAGAVLIMMLYNFFISVSTRSGSYIYYIIYIFFVGLTQAMFQGYTFMYLWPNSTWMAAHSSVIIPVLSGLTTIGFIKTFLHTKDNAPELDKGINVIVVLYLIGLIVGLFELFYGIIFLQMIASIGSLYVLYVVNQIRRKGYRPAIFFLIAFSLFFLCVIIFVLRNFNMVAYNTFTSYILEIGSILEISLLSFALADRINFYRREKEASQAQALQISQENARIIREQNLLLETEVDKRTTDLKRSNQSLNEAMYNLKQAQTHLVESEKLASLGMLTAGIAHEINNPINFVTASVKPLSRDIDHFMEALDYIEKIAFMDISEEEKINALNEYKEDIDIDYLKEEIKLLLKGIQEGALRTAEIVKSLRVFSRVDEDDLKLADLNQGLESTLIILNSLFKDRISVERNYGEIPLVECFPGKLNQVFLNLITNAIHAVDERFQGNQGGKISARTYYREETVCISIKDNGVGVKKELEDKIFDPFFTTKDVGEGTGLGLAIVMQTIAKHNGEILLITEEGEGSEFVISIPISQVTVTKVKQGV
;
A
#
# COMPACT_ATOMS: atom_id res chain seq x y z
N MET A 1 -24.38 22.37 11.87
CA MET A 1 -24.79 21.97 13.24
C MET A 1 -25.81 20.83 13.25
N ASN A 2 -26.67 20.68 12.25
CA ASN A 2 -27.83 19.75 12.30
C ASN A 2 -27.55 18.26 12.03
N HIS A 3 -26.38 17.85 11.55
CA HIS A 3 -26.08 16.43 11.28
C HIS A 3 -25.47 15.68 12.47
N LEU A 4 -24.79 16.39 13.36
CA LEU A 4 -24.21 15.80 14.58
C LEU A 4 -25.30 15.47 15.60
N ASP A 5 -26.31 16.34 15.73
CA ASP A 5 -27.47 16.11 16.61
C ASP A 5 -28.32 14.91 16.17
N TYR A 6 -28.46 14.69 14.87
CA TYR A 6 -29.15 13.49 14.36
C TYR A 6 -28.35 12.22 14.65
N LEU A 7 -27.03 12.25 14.48
CA LEU A 7 -26.16 11.12 14.76
C LEU A 7 -26.16 10.78 16.26
N ILE A 8 -26.09 11.79 17.13
CA ILE A 8 -26.16 11.62 18.59
C ILE A 8 -27.52 11.07 19.02
N ARG A 9 -28.61 11.54 18.46
CA ARG A 9 -29.95 11.01 18.74
C ARG A 9 -30.13 9.56 18.29
N TRP A 10 -29.57 9.17 17.12
CA TRP A 10 -29.58 7.78 16.67
C TRP A 10 -28.70 6.88 17.54
N ILE A 11 -27.54 7.35 17.96
CA ILE A 11 -26.66 6.62 18.89
C ILE A 11 -27.33 6.48 20.26
N SER A 12 -27.98 7.53 20.77
CA SER A 12 -28.71 7.50 22.03
C SER A 12 -29.94 6.58 21.96
N LEU A 13 -30.65 6.56 20.83
CA LEU A 13 -31.77 5.66 20.60
C LEU A 13 -31.31 4.20 20.51
N MET A 14 -30.17 3.95 19.88
CA MET A 14 -29.56 2.62 19.79
C MET A 14 -29.04 2.13 21.14
N LEU A 15 -28.49 3.01 21.98
CA LEU A 15 -28.08 2.73 23.36
C LEU A 15 -29.30 2.48 24.29
N LEU A 16 -30.39 3.22 24.11
CA LEU A 16 -31.63 3.00 24.84
C LEU A 16 -32.31 1.67 24.47
N LEU A 17 -32.25 1.28 23.18
CA LEU A 17 -32.74 -0.04 22.74
C LEU A 17 -31.85 -1.19 23.27
N LEU A 18 -30.56 -0.94 23.47
CA LEU A 18 -29.62 -1.88 24.10
C LEU A 18 -29.87 -2.09 25.61
N MET A 19 -30.38 -1.09 26.30
CA MET A 19 -30.66 -1.17 27.75
C MET A 19 -32.06 -1.70 28.13
N GLY A 20 -32.96 -1.85 27.16
CA GLY A 20 -34.40 -2.04 27.42
C GLY A 20 -34.89 -3.47 27.65
N CYS A 21 -34.05 -4.51 27.65
CA CYS A 21 -34.48 -5.92 27.73
C CYS A 21 -34.09 -6.65 29.03
N ILE A 22 -34.41 -6.09 30.18
CA ILE A 22 -34.43 -6.89 31.43
C ILE A 22 -35.90 -7.22 31.76
N ASN A 23 -36.41 -8.33 31.22
CA ASN A 23 -37.68 -8.87 31.63
C ASN A 23 -37.49 -9.85 32.79
N LYS A 24 -38.26 -9.66 33.86
CA LYS A 24 -38.36 -10.60 34.99
C LYS A 24 -38.89 -11.96 34.50
N LEU A 25 -38.16 -13.02 34.83
CA LEU A 25 -38.62 -14.40 34.68
C LEU A 25 -39.70 -14.70 35.68
N ALA A 26 -40.74 -15.42 35.26
CA ALA A 26 -41.77 -15.95 36.15
C ALA A 26 -41.38 -17.38 36.58
N ALA A 27 -41.41 -17.65 37.86
CA ALA A 27 -41.16 -18.98 38.38
C ALA A 27 -42.34 -19.90 38.03
N ASP A 28 -42.04 -21.02 37.36
CA ASP A 28 -43.00 -22.09 37.06
C ASP A 28 -42.59 -23.35 37.87
N GLU A 29 -43.43 -23.78 38.80
CA GLU A 29 -43.09 -24.85 39.76
C GLU A 29 -43.08 -26.26 39.14
N ASN A 30 -43.60 -26.48 37.94
CA ASN A 30 -43.63 -27.81 37.33
C ASN A 30 -42.47 -27.97 36.30
N GLN A 31 -41.45 -28.70 36.73
CA GLN A 31 -40.35 -29.09 35.80
C GLN A 31 -40.90 -29.97 34.68
N ARG A 32 -40.77 -29.52 33.43
CA ARG A 32 -41.10 -30.33 32.25
C ARG A 32 -39.97 -31.31 31.95
N THR A 33 -40.34 -32.57 31.72
CA THR A 33 -39.39 -33.59 31.29
C THR A 33 -39.27 -33.58 29.77
N ILE A 34 -38.05 -33.51 29.30
CA ILE A 34 -37.74 -33.55 27.87
C ILE A 34 -37.66 -35.01 27.44
N HIS A 35 -38.46 -35.41 26.48
CA HIS A 35 -38.51 -36.78 25.97
C HIS A 35 -37.63 -36.96 24.73
N PHE A 36 -36.64 -37.83 24.79
CA PHE A 36 -35.88 -38.29 23.64
C PHE A 36 -36.56 -39.52 23.04
N GLU A 37 -37.27 -39.36 21.92
CA GLU A 37 -38.19 -40.35 21.39
C GLU A 37 -37.66 -41.12 20.19
N THR A 38 -36.80 -40.49 19.37
CA THR A 38 -36.27 -41.10 18.16
C THR A 38 -34.75 -40.92 18.05
N PRO A 39 -33.97 -41.97 17.71
CA PRO A 39 -32.52 -41.89 17.60
C PRO A 39 -32.00 -40.86 16.56
N GLN A 40 -32.76 -40.63 15.48
CA GLN A 40 -32.42 -39.70 14.44
C GLN A 40 -32.75 -38.24 14.77
N GLN A 41 -33.38 -37.98 15.93
CA GLN A 41 -33.75 -36.63 16.31
C GLN A 41 -32.57 -35.87 16.88
N LEU A 42 -32.33 -34.67 16.35
CA LEU A 42 -31.53 -33.65 17.01
C LEU A 42 -32.44 -32.83 17.91
N LEU A 43 -32.53 -33.20 19.17
CA LEU A 43 -33.46 -32.58 20.13
C LEU A 43 -32.84 -31.30 20.72
N ALA A 44 -33.47 -30.16 20.50
CA ALA A 44 -33.09 -28.91 21.14
C ALA A 44 -33.65 -28.84 22.57
N LEU A 45 -32.79 -28.51 23.52
CA LEU A 45 -33.18 -28.43 24.94
C LEU A 45 -33.67 -27.04 25.36
N ASN A 46 -33.67 -26.06 24.46
CA ASN A 46 -33.76 -24.64 24.80
C ASN A 46 -35.06 -24.20 25.48
N GLU A 47 -36.21 -24.87 25.22
CA GLU A 47 -37.52 -24.42 25.68
C GLU A 47 -37.89 -24.91 27.11
N ASP A 48 -37.30 -26.03 27.51
CA ASP A 48 -37.60 -26.69 28.79
C ASP A 48 -36.38 -26.77 29.72
N VAL A 49 -35.52 -25.71 29.62
CA VAL A 49 -34.37 -25.53 30.50
C VAL A 49 -34.67 -24.50 31.57
N TYR A 50 -34.19 -24.78 32.75
CA TYR A 50 -34.26 -23.91 33.92
C TYR A 50 -32.88 -23.31 34.19
N LEU A 51 -32.83 -22.04 34.58
CA LEU A 51 -31.60 -21.26 34.75
C LEU A 51 -31.44 -20.82 36.21
N TYR A 52 -30.18 -20.80 36.62
CA TYR A 52 -29.73 -20.13 37.83
C TYR A 52 -28.44 -19.40 37.57
N SER A 53 -28.34 -18.13 37.97
CA SER A 53 -27.13 -17.29 37.77
C SER A 53 -26.40 -17.14 39.11
N ASP A 54 -25.22 -17.76 39.21
CA ASP A 54 -24.30 -17.56 40.34
C ASP A 54 -23.40 -16.36 40.10
N THR A 55 -23.78 -15.22 40.65
CA THR A 55 -22.99 -13.97 40.56
C THR A 55 -21.74 -14.02 41.44
N SER A 56 -21.67 -14.90 42.43
CA SER A 56 -20.52 -15.09 43.30
C SER A 56 -19.39 -15.86 42.61
N GLN A 57 -19.71 -16.64 41.57
CA GLN A 57 -18.82 -17.56 40.83
C GLN A 57 -18.19 -18.65 41.71
N LYS A 58 -18.67 -18.85 42.93
CA LYS A 58 -18.07 -19.73 43.95
C LYS A 58 -18.94 -20.88 44.38
N GLU A 59 -20.23 -20.91 43.97
CA GLU A 59 -21.12 -21.93 44.39
C GLU A 59 -20.76 -23.30 43.79
N SER A 60 -20.68 -24.31 44.66
CA SER A 60 -20.46 -25.70 44.27
C SER A 60 -21.76 -26.35 43.77
N PHE A 61 -21.64 -27.46 43.04
CA PHE A 61 -22.81 -28.22 42.56
C PHE A 61 -23.78 -28.57 43.71
N ALA A 62 -23.28 -29.03 44.85
CA ALA A 62 -24.10 -29.38 46.01
C ALA A 62 -24.87 -28.21 46.64
N GLN A 63 -24.40 -26.98 46.45
CA GLN A 63 -25.10 -25.76 46.87
C GLN A 63 -26.15 -25.36 45.85
N VAL A 64 -25.80 -25.41 44.56
CA VAL A 64 -26.65 -24.99 43.45
C VAL A 64 -27.82 -25.97 43.24
N GLU A 65 -27.59 -27.27 43.45
CA GLU A 65 -28.65 -28.29 43.38
C GLU A 65 -29.87 -27.96 44.23
N LYS A 66 -29.68 -27.28 45.37
CA LYS A 66 -30.72 -26.90 46.34
C LYS A 66 -31.38 -25.55 46.04
N LYS A 67 -30.92 -24.87 45.00
CA LYS A 67 -31.45 -23.56 44.60
C LYS A 67 -32.69 -23.69 43.72
N VAL A 68 -33.45 -22.63 43.68
CA VAL A 68 -34.56 -22.50 42.76
C VAL A 68 -34.01 -22.07 41.40
N PHE A 69 -34.41 -22.78 40.37
CA PHE A 69 -34.08 -22.46 39.00
C PHE A 69 -35.30 -21.85 38.32
N ASP A 70 -35.13 -20.74 37.66
CA ASP A 70 -36.16 -20.05 36.90
C ASP A 70 -36.27 -20.64 35.49
N ARG A 71 -37.49 -20.89 35.02
CA ARG A 71 -37.70 -21.36 33.64
C ARG A 71 -37.30 -20.28 32.66
N TYR A 72 -36.49 -20.61 31.65
CA TYR A 72 -36.09 -19.67 30.62
C TYR A 72 -37.28 -19.14 29.81
N GLY A 73 -38.26 -19.96 29.48
CA GLY A 73 -39.61 -19.60 28.98
C GLY A 73 -39.67 -18.81 27.68
N LYS A 74 -38.54 -18.59 27.00
CA LYS A 74 -38.47 -17.89 25.72
C LYS A 74 -38.26 -18.89 24.58
N ASN A 75 -39.02 -18.74 23.50
CA ASN A 75 -38.79 -19.54 22.30
C ASN A 75 -37.42 -19.20 21.69
N GLY A 76 -36.67 -20.22 21.30
CA GLY A 76 -35.38 -20.07 20.64
C GLY A 76 -34.17 -20.35 21.51
N THR A 77 -32.99 -19.97 21.04
CA THR A 77 -31.73 -20.22 21.73
C THR A 77 -31.61 -19.41 23.02
N ILE A 78 -31.13 -20.06 24.09
CA ILE A 78 -30.82 -19.38 25.35
C ILE A 78 -29.75 -18.34 25.10
N ASN A 79 -30.05 -17.07 25.34
CA ASN A 79 -29.13 -15.95 25.17
C ASN A 79 -29.18 -15.04 26.40
N LEU A 80 -28.06 -14.97 27.09
CA LEU A 80 -27.91 -14.23 28.34
C LEU A 80 -27.04 -12.96 28.15
N GLY A 81 -26.61 -12.71 26.94
CA GLY A 81 -25.74 -11.56 26.63
C GLY A 81 -24.35 -11.69 27.25
N LEU A 82 -23.79 -10.56 27.62
CA LEU A 82 -22.50 -10.48 28.31
C LEU A 82 -22.74 -10.58 29.82
N THR A 83 -22.20 -11.60 30.44
CA THR A 83 -22.32 -11.82 31.90
C THR A 83 -21.01 -12.41 32.43
N GLN A 84 -20.63 -11.98 33.62
CA GLN A 84 -19.53 -12.59 34.37
C GLN A 84 -19.96 -13.72 35.29
N SER A 85 -21.29 -13.88 35.51
CA SER A 85 -21.82 -14.93 36.40
C SER A 85 -21.57 -16.33 35.84
N ASN A 86 -21.32 -17.30 36.72
CA ASN A 86 -21.48 -18.69 36.34
C ASN A 86 -22.98 -18.97 36.14
N VAL A 87 -23.34 -19.44 34.96
CA VAL A 87 -24.71 -19.76 34.62
C VAL A 87 -24.90 -21.25 34.70
N TRP A 88 -25.87 -21.64 35.51
CA TRP A 88 -26.27 -23.02 35.69
C TRP A 88 -27.59 -23.27 34.95
N LEU A 89 -27.57 -24.31 34.12
CA LEU A 89 -28.73 -24.80 33.40
C LEU A 89 -29.13 -26.13 33.98
N LYS A 90 -30.43 -26.34 34.16
CA LYS A 90 -31.00 -27.61 34.59
C LYS A 90 -32.02 -28.09 33.57
N ALA A 91 -31.92 -29.34 33.16
CA ALA A 91 -32.91 -30.02 32.31
C ALA A 91 -33.07 -31.46 32.76
N THR A 92 -34.31 -31.96 32.73
CA THR A 92 -34.59 -33.38 33.00
C THR A 92 -34.86 -34.07 31.66
N VAL A 93 -34.08 -35.09 31.36
CA VAL A 93 -34.16 -35.84 30.08
C VAL A 93 -34.62 -37.26 30.37
N HIS A 94 -35.62 -37.70 29.61
CA HIS A 94 -36.13 -39.07 29.62
C HIS A 94 -35.82 -39.74 28.29
N ASN A 95 -35.04 -40.79 28.31
CA ASN A 95 -34.72 -41.56 27.12
C ASN A 95 -35.76 -42.66 26.86
N LYS A 96 -36.54 -42.53 25.80
CA LYS A 96 -37.52 -43.53 25.35
C LYS A 96 -36.95 -44.49 24.32
N THR A 97 -35.71 -44.27 23.87
CA THR A 97 -35.09 -45.07 22.80
C THR A 97 -34.23 -46.20 23.33
N ASP A 98 -33.84 -47.13 22.47
CA ASP A 98 -32.92 -48.22 22.84
C ASP A 98 -31.42 -47.77 22.82
N GLN A 99 -31.16 -46.56 22.39
CA GLN A 99 -29.80 -45.99 22.35
C GLN A 99 -29.45 -45.40 23.71
N GLY A 100 -28.58 -46.09 24.45
CA GLY A 100 -28.15 -45.64 25.76
C GLY A 100 -27.06 -44.58 25.78
N ASN A 101 -26.26 -44.47 24.69
CA ASN A 101 -25.20 -43.51 24.59
C ASN A 101 -25.70 -42.28 23.80
N LEU A 102 -26.00 -41.23 24.52
CA LEU A 102 -26.39 -39.94 23.98
C LEU A 102 -25.26 -38.92 24.17
N TYR A 103 -25.34 -37.86 23.44
CA TYR A 103 -24.36 -36.77 23.48
C TYR A 103 -25.07 -35.44 23.62
N LEU A 104 -24.63 -34.65 24.59
CA LEU A 104 -25.04 -33.26 24.75
C LEU A 104 -24.06 -32.36 23.98
N MET A 105 -24.58 -31.67 22.98
CA MET A 105 -23.78 -30.74 22.17
C MET A 105 -24.14 -29.30 22.52
N LEU A 106 -23.13 -28.53 22.90
CA LEU A 106 -23.17 -27.06 23.06
C LEU A 106 -22.46 -26.38 21.89
N ARG A 107 -23.24 -25.73 21.02
CA ARG A 107 -22.77 -25.14 19.78
C ARG A 107 -22.28 -23.70 19.95
N GLN A 108 -21.38 -23.48 20.92
CA GLN A 108 -20.72 -22.19 21.13
C GLN A 108 -19.24 -22.39 21.45
N PRO A 109 -18.33 -22.20 20.48
CA PRO A 109 -16.90 -22.45 20.69
C PRO A 109 -16.21 -21.49 21.67
N SER A 110 -16.81 -20.33 21.97
CA SER A 110 -16.23 -19.28 22.82
C SER A 110 -16.41 -19.49 24.32
N ILE A 111 -16.97 -20.61 24.75
CA ILE A 111 -17.14 -20.91 26.17
C ILE A 111 -15.80 -21.16 26.85
N ASP A 112 -15.55 -20.45 27.97
CA ASP A 112 -14.34 -20.59 28.75
C ASP A 112 -14.32 -21.87 29.56
N LYS A 113 -15.45 -22.16 30.20
CA LYS A 113 -15.62 -23.35 31.02
C LYS A 113 -17.05 -23.83 30.94
N ALA A 114 -17.24 -25.10 30.65
CA ALA A 114 -18.50 -25.80 30.70
C ALA A 114 -18.33 -27.09 31.54
N ILE A 115 -19.08 -27.22 32.62
CA ILE A 115 -19.05 -28.41 33.47
C ILE A 115 -20.43 -29.03 33.39
N LEU A 116 -20.48 -30.24 32.88
CA LEU A 116 -21.66 -31.06 32.86
C LEU A 116 -21.72 -31.92 34.11
N PHE A 117 -22.82 -31.89 34.86
CA PHE A 117 -23.16 -32.85 35.90
C PHE A 117 -24.39 -33.62 35.44
N VAL A 118 -24.31 -34.93 35.48
CA VAL A 118 -25.45 -35.83 35.19
C VAL A 118 -25.78 -36.55 36.45
N ARG A 119 -26.98 -36.26 36.99
CA ARG A 119 -27.51 -36.89 38.19
C ARG A 119 -28.54 -37.94 37.81
N ARG A 120 -28.31 -39.14 38.24
CA ARG A 120 -29.23 -40.27 38.05
C ARG A 120 -30.24 -40.41 39.20
N ALA A 121 -31.31 -41.13 38.94
CA ALA A 121 -32.29 -41.47 39.98
C ALA A 121 -31.70 -42.27 41.16
N SER A 122 -30.59 -42.99 40.94
CA SER A 122 -29.83 -43.66 41.99
C SER A 122 -29.14 -42.72 42.98
N GLY A 123 -29.05 -41.43 42.65
CA GLY A 123 -28.31 -40.43 43.40
C GLY A 123 -26.85 -40.24 42.90
N ASP A 124 -26.38 -41.09 41.98
CA ASP A 124 -25.05 -40.98 41.40
C ASP A 124 -24.91 -39.71 40.54
N VAL A 125 -23.79 -39.03 40.73
CA VAL A 125 -23.48 -37.83 39.97
C VAL A 125 -22.17 -38.03 39.20
N SER A 126 -22.21 -37.97 37.90
CA SER A 126 -21.01 -37.91 37.07
C SER A 126 -20.74 -36.46 36.65
N ALA A 127 -19.47 -36.08 36.54
CA ALA A 127 -19.08 -34.74 36.11
C ALA A 127 -18.03 -34.80 35.00
N ASP A 128 -18.22 -33.98 33.98
CA ASP A 128 -17.22 -33.79 32.92
C ASP A 128 -17.05 -32.28 32.62
N THR A 129 -15.88 -31.91 32.19
CA THR A 129 -15.51 -30.50 32.00
C THR A 129 -14.86 -30.29 30.64
N LEU A 130 -15.43 -29.39 29.88
CA LEU A 130 -14.88 -28.87 28.63
C LEU A 130 -14.73 -27.34 28.69
N GLY A 131 -14.14 -26.73 27.70
CA GLY A 131 -13.99 -25.27 27.61
C GLY A 131 -12.66 -24.88 27.00
N ARG A 132 -12.52 -23.57 26.75
CA ARG A 132 -11.25 -23.00 26.24
C ARG A 132 -10.09 -23.10 27.24
N PHE A 133 -10.36 -23.20 28.52
CA PHE A 133 -9.34 -23.38 29.56
C PHE A 133 -8.84 -24.83 29.72
N ARG A 134 -9.31 -25.73 28.85
CA ARG A 134 -8.79 -27.09 28.72
C ARG A 134 -8.21 -27.31 27.31
N SER A 135 -7.11 -28.09 27.22
CA SER A 135 -6.54 -28.48 25.93
C SER A 135 -7.61 -29.12 25.04
N PHE A 136 -7.59 -28.72 23.77
CA PHE A 136 -8.54 -29.23 22.75
C PHE A 136 -8.42 -30.75 22.61
N ASN A 137 -7.20 -31.29 22.67
CA ASN A 137 -6.92 -32.71 22.51
C ASN A 137 -7.55 -33.61 23.60
N LYS A 138 -8.09 -33.00 24.69
CA LYS A 138 -8.81 -33.75 25.75
C LYS A 138 -10.31 -33.89 25.44
N ARG A 139 -10.80 -33.36 24.31
CA ARG A 139 -12.19 -33.53 23.91
C ARG A 139 -12.44 -34.95 23.45
N TYR A 140 -13.59 -35.49 23.85
CA TYR A 140 -13.98 -36.83 23.44
C TYR A 140 -14.22 -36.91 21.92
N ILE A 141 -14.95 -35.96 21.38
CA ILE A 141 -15.06 -35.78 19.91
C ILE A 141 -14.27 -34.55 19.52
N GLN A 142 -13.39 -34.70 18.50
CA GLN A 142 -12.55 -33.64 17.99
C GLN A 142 -13.37 -32.68 17.09
N ALA A 143 -14.17 -31.83 17.73
CA ALA A 143 -15.04 -30.87 17.07
C ALA A 143 -14.89 -29.47 17.67
N PRO A 144 -15.14 -28.41 16.90
CA PRO A 144 -15.13 -27.04 17.41
C PRO A 144 -16.15 -26.82 18.52
N ASP A 145 -17.30 -27.47 18.43
CA ASP A 145 -18.38 -27.43 19.45
C ASP A 145 -18.04 -28.32 20.65
N TYR A 146 -18.63 -28.06 21.81
CA TYR A 146 -18.42 -28.88 23.01
C TYR A 146 -19.42 -30.02 23.00
N ILE A 147 -18.94 -31.26 23.03
CA ILE A 147 -19.75 -32.48 22.96
C ILE A 147 -19.40 -33.35 24.16
N PHE A 148 -20.40 -33.53 25.03
CA PHE A 148 -20.28 -34.32 26.24
C PHE A 148 -20.97 -35.68 26.05
N PRO A 149 -20.35 -36.80 26.36
CA PRO A 149 -21.03 -38.07 26.40
C PRO A 149 -21.97 -38.14 27.60
N VAL A 150 -23.19 -38.56 27.39
CA VAL A 150 -24.23 -38.72 28.42
C VAL A 150 -24.87 -40.08 28.24
N THR A 151 -24.60 -41.00 29.17
CA THR A 151 -25.23 -42.33 29.12
C THR A 151 -26.56 -42.29 29.85
N ILE A 152 -27.63 -42.56 29.13
CA ILE A 152 -29.00 -42.60 29.67
C ILE A 152 -29.68 -43.90 29.17
N SER A 153 -29.94 -44.83 30.06
CA SER A 153 -30.55 -46.09 29.71
C SER A 153 -31.98 -45.89 29.19
N ARG A 154 -32.54 -46.87 28.49
CA ARG A 154 -33.94 -46.83 28.05
C ARG A 154 -34.86 -46.71 29.26
N GLY A 155 -35.80 -45.78 29.23
CA GLY A 155 -36.75 -45.50 30.28
C GLY A 155 -36.18 -44.75 31.49
N GLU A 156 -34.86 -44.44 31.49
CA GLU A 156 -34.22 -43.71 32.56
C GLU A 156 -34.52 -42.21 32.45
N HIS A 157 -34.72 -41.58 33.62
CA HIS A 157 -34.76 -40.13 33.78
C HIS A 157 -33.44 -39.65 34.40
N VAL A 158 -32.82 -38.67 33.80
CA VAL A 158 -31.63 -38.05 34.38
C VAL A 158 -31.81 -36.54 34.46
N ASP A 159 -31.31 -35.97 35.53
CA ASP A 159 -31.19 -34.51 35.64
C ASP A 159 -29.82 -34.11 35.15
N ILE A 160 -29.83 -33.28 34.15
CA ILE A 160 -28.61 -32.67 33.54
C ILE A 160 -28.46 -31.27 34.10
N TYR A 161 -27.32 -31.02 34.73
CA TYR A 161 -26.93 -29.68 35.15
C TYR A 161 -25.68 -29.27 34.36
N LEU A 162 -25.73 -28.12 33.71
CA LEU A 162 -24.60 -27.56 32.94
C LEU A 162 -24.22 -26.19 33.50
N CYS A 163 -23.05 -26.12 34.12
CA CYS A 163 -22.48 -24.87 34.58
C CYS A 163 -21.60 -24.28 33.48
N VAL A 164 -21.88 -23.06 33.05
CA VAL A 164 -21.18 -22.40 31.95
C VAL A 164 -20.68 -21.05 32.40
N SER A 165 -19.45 -20.71 32.01
CA SER A 165 -18.91 -19.36 32.14
C SER A 165 -18.17 -18.95 30.88
N SER A 166 -18.26 -17.67 30.53
CA SER A 166 -17.60 -17.12 29.37
C SER A 166 -17.34 -15.62 29.54
N ASN A 167 -16.20 -15.14 29.09
CA ASN A 167 -15.93 -13.72 28.94
C ASN A 167 -16.53 -13.13 27.67
N ASP A 168 -16.95 -13.99 26.73
CA ASP A 168 -17.70 -13.64 25.54
C ASP A 168 -19.21 -13.65 25.79
N GLN A 169 -19.97 -13.19 24.81
CA GLN A 169 -21.43 -13.27 24.86
C GLN A 169 -21.90 -14.72 25.06
N LEU A 170 -22.76 -14.93 26.01
CA LEU A 170 -23.24 -16.24 26.39
C LEU A 170 -24.52 -16.60 25.63
N GLN A 171 -24.36 -17.34 24.54
CA GLN A 171 -25.43 -18.01 23.80
C GLN A 171 -25.28 -19.52 23.95
N LEU A 172 -26.36 -20.22 24.27
CA LEU A 172 -26.29 -21.62 24.60
C LEU A 172 -27.25 -22.46 23.72
N PRO A 173 -26.93 -22.69 22.45
CA PRO A 173 -27.65 -23.63 21.61
C PRO A 173 -27.29 -25.04 22.04
N LEU A 174 -28.20 -25.65 22.84
CA LEU A 174 -28.05 -26.97 23.42
C LEU A 174 -28.87 -28.01 22.67
N TYR A 175 -28.21 -29.10 22.32
CA TYR A 175 -28.84 -30.23 21.63
C TYR A 175 -28.43 -31.53 22.27
N ILE A 176 -29.37 -32.51 22.30
CA ILE A 176 -29.04 -33.88 22.67
C ILE A 176 -29.40 -34.82 21.50
N SER A 177 -28.55 -35.79 21.22
CA SER A 177 -28.77 -36.76 20.18
C SER A 177 -27.83 -37.95 20.30
N THR A 178 -27.95 -38.90 19.37
CA THR A 178 -27.03 -40.02 19.20
C THR A 178 -25.72 -39.55 18.57
N GLU A 179 -24.67 -40.36 18.71
CA GLU A 179 -23.34 -40.05 18.14
C GLU A 179 -23.41 -39.84 16.62
N GLU A 180 -24.16 -40.68 15.92
CA GLU A 180 -24.29 -40.63 14.45
C GLU A 180 -24.83 -39.26 13.98
N VAL A 181 -25.93 -38.78 14.60
CA VAL A 181 -26.51 -37.47 14.25
C VAL A 181 -25.59 -36.32 14.62
N ILE A 182 -24.90 -36.42 15.75
CA ILE A 182 -23.91 -35.40 16.17
C ILE A 182 -22.78 -35.34 15.17
N GLN A 183 -22.21 -36.47 14.73
CA GLN A 183 -21.14 -36.54 13.78
C GLN A 183 -21.58 -36.03 12.39
N GLU A 184 -22.81 -36.31 11.94
CA GLU A 184 -23.37 -35.73 10.71
C GLU A 184 -23.38 -34.19 10.79
N LYS A 185 -23.81 -33.62 11.93
CA LYS A 185 -23.83 -32.16 12.11
C LYS A 185 -22.43 -31.56 12.15
N VAL A 186 -21.49 -32.22 12.83
CA VAL A 186 -20.07 -31.80 12.85
C VAL A 186 -19.49 -31.86 11.45
N SER A 187 -19.75 -32.94 10.70
CA SER A 187 -19.27 -33.11 9.32
C SER A 187 -19.82 -32.01 8.39
N THR A 188 -21.12 -31.72 8.50
CA THR A 188 -21.78 -30.63 7.76
C THR A 188 -21.14 -29.28 8.07
N LYS A 189 -20.91 -28.99 9.36
CA LYS A 189 -20.23 -27.76 9.80
C LYS A 189 -18.82 -27.67 9.23
N ASN A 190 -18.07 -28.77 9.28
CA ASN A 190 -16.71 -28.85 8.75
C ASN A 190 -16.68 -28.63 7.22
N LEU A 191 -17.64 -29.21 6.49
CA LEU A 191 -17.75 -29.01 5.04
C LEU A 191 -18.05 -27.55 4.70
N LEU A 192 -19.03 -26.94 5.36
CA LEU A 192 -19.39 -25.53 5.12
C LEU A 192 -18.23 -24.57 5.43
N PHE A 193 -17.54 -24.81 6.55
CA PHE A 193 -16.37 -24.02 6.89
C PHE A 193 -15.20 -24.30 5.93
N GLY A 194 -15.00 -25.52 5.48
CA GLY A 194 -14.00 -25.87 4.49
C GLY A 194 -14.23 -25.17 3.17
N LEU A 195 -15.49 -25.08 2.69
CA LEU A 195 -15.87 -24.30 1.52
C LEU A 195 -15.57 -22.80 1.70
N TYR A 196 -15.89 -22.26 2.87
CA TYR A 196 -15.56 -20.86 3.22
C TYR A 196 -14.05 -20.64 3.20
N ALA A 197 -13.28 -21.47 3.90
CA ALA A 197 -11.83 -21.34 3.98
C ALA A 197 -11.17 -21.49 2.59
N GLY A 198 -11.68 -22.41 1.77
CA GLY A 198 -11.26 -22.57 0.39
C GLY A 198 -11.53 -21.33 -0.46
N ALA A 199 -12.71 -20.73 -0.34
CA ALA A 199 -13.03 -19.48 -1.03
C ALA A 199 -12.12 -18.32 -0.60
N VAL A 200 -11.86 -18.16 0.68
CA VAL A 200 -10.92 -17.16 1.24
C VAL A 200 -9.51 -17.40 0.67
N LEU A 201 -9.04 -18.64 0.68
CA LEU A 201 -7.72 -19.00 0.16
C LEU A 201 -7.59 -18.69 -1.33
N ILE A 202 -8.60 -19.06 -2.13
CA ILE A 202 -8.63 -18.75 -3.57
C ILE A 202 -8.57 -17.26 -3.81
N MET A 203 -9.34 -16.47 -3.04
CA MET A 203 -9.32 -15.01 -3.14
C MET A 203 -7.97 -14.41 -2.74
N MET A 204 -7.32 -14.96 -1.71
CA MET A 204 -5.95 -14.55 -1.35
C MET A 204 -4.96 -14.85 -2.48
N LEU A 205 -4.97 -16.05 -3.03
CA LEU A 205 -4.10 -16.45 -4.12
C LEU A 205 -4.35 -15.61 -5.39
N TYR A 206 -5.60 -15.41 -5.76
CA TYR A 206 -5.98 -14.54 -6.87
C TYR A 206 -5.40 -13.13 -6.71
N ASN A 207 -5.63 -12.50 -5.55
CA ASN A 207 -5.12 -11.16 -5.30
C ASN A 207 -3.60 -11.12 -5.14
N PHE A 208 -2.97 -12.22 -4.70
CA PHE A 208 -1.53 -12.36 -4.65
C PHE A 208 -0.92 -12.32 -6.05
N PHE A 209 -1.45 -13.09 -6.99
CA PHE A 209 -0.99 -13.06 -8.38
C PHE A 209 -1.16 -11.68 -9.02
N ILE A 210 -2.29 -11.02 -8.76
CA ILE A 210 -2.49 -9.64 -9.23
C ILE A 210 -1.49 -8.69 -8.58
N SER A 211 -1.20 -8.83 -7.28
CA SER A 211 -0.21 -8.01 -6.57
C SER A 211 1.18 -8.12 -7.20
N VAL A 212 1.60 -9.34 -7.52
CA VAL A 212 2.89 -9.59 -8.19
C VAL A 212 2.92 -8.94 -9.58
N SER A 213 1.84 -9.08 -10.35
CA SER A 213 1.71 -8.51 -11.69
C SER A 213 1.69 -6.99 -11.70
N THR A 214 0.96 -6.36 -10.78
CA THR A 214 0.72 -4.90 -10.77
C THR A 214 1.69 -4.13 -9.91
N ARG A 215 2.44 -4.79 -9.03
CA ARG A 215 3.34 -4.20 -8.02
C ARG A 215 2.67 -3.13 -7.14
N SER A 216 1.37 -3.21 -6.97
CA SER A 216 0.60 -2.25 -6.17
C SER A 216 0.55 -2.69 -4.71
N GLY A 217 1.05 -1.86 -3.79
CA GLY A 217 1.01 -2.10 -2.35
C GLY A 217 -0.41 -2.29 -1.79
N SER A 218 -1.44 -1.73 -2.45
CA SER A 218 -2.83 -1.90 -2.02
C SER A 218 -3.28 -3.36 -1.99
N TYR A 219 -2.78 -4.19 -2.91
CA TYR A 219 -3.10 -5.63 -2.93
C TYR A 219 -2.48 -6.39 -1.76
N ILE A 220 -1.28 -5.99 -1.33
CA ILE A 220 -0.62 -6.63 -0.18
C ILE A 220 -1.45 -6.36 1.08
N TYR A 221 -1.84 -5.11 1.32
CA TYR A 221 -2.73 -4.77 2.44
C TYR A 221 -4.06 -5.50 2.34
N TYR A 222 -4.60 -5.66 1.14
CA TYR A 222 -5.84 -6.38 0.92
C TYR A 222 -5.71 -7.88 1.22
N ILE A 223 -4.64 -8.54 0.83
CA ILE A 223 -4.36 -9.95 1.13
C ILE A 223 -4.25 -10.16 2.64
N ILE A 224 -3.52 -9.28 3.33
CA ILE A 224 -3.37 -9.34 4.79
C ILE A 224 -4.74 -9.14 5.47
N TYR A 225 -5.54 -8.21 4.95
CA TYR A 225 -6.92 -8.00 5.41
C TYR A 225 -7.77 -9.26 5.25
N ILE A 226 -7.81 -9.87 4.05
CA ILE A 226 -8.55 -11.11 3.78
C ILE A 226 -8.11 -12.22 4.74
N PHE A 227 -6.81 -12.37 4.97
CA PHE A 227 -6.26 -13.36 5.90
C PHE A 227 -6.81 -13.17 7.32
N PHE A 228 -6.76 -11.96 7.86
CA PHE A 228 -7.22 -11.71 9.23
C PHE A 228 -8.75 -11.73 9.36
N VAL A 229 -9.50 -11.36 8.33
CA VAL A 229 -10.96 -11.56 8.29
C VAL A 229 -11.27 -13.05 8.31
N GLY A 230 -10.63 -13.86 7.45
CA GLY A 230 -10.82 -15.31 7.44
C GLY A 230 -10.43 -15.96 8.76
N LEU A 231 -9.34 -15.51 9.37
CA LEU A 231 -8.88 -16.00 10.67
C LEU A 231 -9.87 -15.62 11.81
N THR A 232 -10.50 -14.44 11.71
CA THR A 232 -11.54 -14.01 12.65
C THR A 232 -12.77 -14.95 12.56
N GLN A 233 -13.20 -15.29 11.34
CA GLN A 233 -14.31 -16.25 11.17
C GLN A 233 -13.93 -17.65 11.67
N ALA A 234 -12.70 -18.10 11.40
CA ALA A 234 -12.17 -19.36 11.93
C ALA A 234 -12.17 -19.38 13.46
N MET A 235 -11.86 -18.25 14.09
CA MET A 235 -11.89 -18.08 15.54
C MET A 235 -13.33 -18.17 16.06
N PHE A 236 -14.28 -17.43 15.49
CA PHE A 236 -15.69 -17.47 15.93
C PHE A 236 -16.30 -18.87 15.80
N GLN A 237 -15.90 -19.61 14.77
CA GLN A 237 -16.35 -20.99 14.56
C GLN A 237 -15.57 -22.04 15.39
N GLY A 238 -14.48 -21.63 16.11
CA GLY A 238 -13.69 -22.50 16.98
C GLY A 238 -12.57 -23.27 16.28
N TYR A 239 -12.34 -23.08 14.99
CA TYR A 239 -11.32 -23.81 14.24
C TYR A 239 -9.90 -23.36 14.55
N THR A 240 -9.69 -22.13 14.98
CA THR A 240 -8.36 -21.67 15.38
C THR A 240 -7.85 -22.42 16.60
N PHE A 241 -8.72 -22.69 17.58
CA PHE A 241 -8.36 -23.52 18.74
C PHE A 241 -8.09 -24.96 18.33
N MET A 242 -8.86 -25.50 17.39
CA MET A 242 -8.71 -26.87 16.91
C MET A 242 -7.40 -27.09 16.16
N TYR A 243 -7.01 -26.17 15.26
CA TYR A 243 -5.90 -26.41 14.34
C TYR A 243 -4.64 -25.61 14.62
N LEU A 244 -4.73 -24.40 15.18
CA LEU A 244 -3.55 -23.54 15.34
C LEU A 244 -2.90 -23.65 16.71
N TRP A 245 -3.70 -23.78 17.78
CA TRP A 245 -3.19 -23.84 19.15
C TRP A 245 -3.95 -24.81 20.06
N PRO A 246 -4.10 -26.09 19.69
CA PRO A 246 -4.94 -27.05 20.43
C PRO A 246 -4.49 -27.26 21.88
N ASN A 247 -3.24 -26.98 22.18
CA ASN A 247 -2.66 -27.15 23.52
C ASN A 247 -2.50 -25.83 24.30
N SER A 248 -2.64 -24.67 23.65
CA SER A 248 -2.48 -23.39 24.31
C SER A 248 -3.83 -22.80 24.72
N THR A 249 -4.19 -23.02 25.97
CA THR A 249 -5.41 -22.43 26.56
C THR A 249 -5.34 -20.91 26.66
N TRP A 250 -4.12 -20.35 26.83
CA TRP A 250 -3.92 -18.92 26.82
C TRP A 250 -4.28 -18.32 25.46
N MET A 251 -3.75 -18.89 24.37
CA MET A 251 -4.11 -18.44 23.02
C MET A 251 -5.60 -18.68 22.71
N ALA A 252 -6.17 -19.79 23.20
CA ALA A 252 -7.60 -20.07 23.01
C ALA A 252 -8.49 -18.96 23.62
N ALA A 253 -8.10 -18.42 24.79
CA ALA A 253 -8.82 -17.34 25.44
C ALA A 253 -8.53 -15.97 24.79
N HIS A 254 -7.24 -15.61 24.62
CA HIS A 254 -6.86 -14.26 24.17
C HIS A 254 -6.99 -14.05 22.67
N SER A 255 -7.16 -15.11 21.86
CA SER A 255 -7.42 -14.98 20.42
C SER A 255 -8.67 -14.15 20.12
N SER A 256 -9.68 -14.15 21.02
CA SER A 256 -10.88 -13.30 20.89
C SER A 256 -10.61 -11.79 21.00
N VAL A 257 -9.43 -11.42 21.45
CA VAL A 257 -8.94 -10.03 21.49
C VAL A 257 -7.90 -9.81 20.39
N ILE A 258 -6.88 -10.65 20.30
CA ILE A 258 -5.74 -10.47 19.40
C ILE A 258 -6.15 -10.47 17.94
N ILE A 259 -6.94 -11.48 17.51
CA ILE A 259 -7.31 -11.64 16.11
C ILE A 259 -8.22 -10.49 15.63
N PRO A 260 -9.29 -10.10 16.33
CA PRO A 260 -10.11 -8.96 15.93
C PRO A 260 -9.34 -7.62 15.87
N VAL A 261 -8.38 -7.42 16.79
CA VAL A 261 -7.50 -6.23 16.72
C VAL A 261 -6.67 -6.24 15.45
N LEU A 262 -6.00 -7.35 15.14
CA LEU A 262 -5.20 -7.47 13.91
C LEU A 262 -6.08 -7.32 12.66
N SER A 263 -7.30 -7.90 12.68
CA SER A 263 -8.28 -7.70 11.62
C SER A 263 -8.67 -6.23 11.46
N GLY A 264 -8.97 -5.52 12.54
CA GLY A 264 -9.31 -4.10 12.53
C GLY A 264 -8.17 -3.22 12.03
N LEU A 265 -6.94 -3.47 12.50
CA LEU A 265 -5.75 -2.72 12.07
C LEU A 265 -5.44 -2.93 10.59
N THR A 266 -5.55 -4.17 10.10
CA THR A 266 -5.33 -4.49 8.68
C THR A 266 -6.43 -3.94 7.79
N THR A 267 -7.69 -3.95 8.26
CA THR A 267 -8.82 -3.28 7.61
C THR A 267 -8.53 -1.79 7.44
N ILE A 268 -8.10 -1.11 8.50
CA ILE A 268 -7.76 0.32 8.44
C ILE A 268 -6.59 0.55 7.48
N GLY A 269 -5.54 -0.27 7.54
CA GLY A 269 -4.41 -0.19 6.63
C GLY A 269 -4.83 -0.31 5.16
N PHE A 270 -5.72 -1.27 4.87
CA PHE A 270 -6.29 -1.44 3.54
C PHE A 270 -7.12 -0.21 3.11
N ILE A 271 -8.03 0.26 3.97
CA ILE A 271 -8.86 1.44 3.72
C ILE A 271 -8.01 2.66 3.37
N LYS A 272 -6.99 2.94 4.18
CA LYS A 272 -6.09 4.09 3.98
C LYS A 272 -5.36 4.01 2.65
N THR A 273 -4.89 2.82 2.31
CA THR A 273 -4.12 2.59 1.07
C THR A 273 -5.02 2.55 -0.15
N PHE A 274 -6.22 1.98 -0.04
CA PHE A 274 -7.15 1.87 -1.17
C PHE A 274 -7.79 3.21 -1.51
N LEU A 275 -8.25 3.95 -0.51
CA LEU A 275 -8.96 5.23 -0.70
C LEU A 275 -8.04 6.44 -0.72
N HIS A 276 -6.73 6.26 -0.48
CA HIS A 276 -5.79 7.37 -0.33
C HIS A 276 -6.33 8.44 0.62
N THR A 277 -6.73 8.00 1.83
CA THR A 277 -7.44 8.87 2.78
C THR A 277 -6.65 10.11 3.16
N LYS A 278 -5.32 9.98 3.21
CA LYS A 278 -4.41 11.10 3.49
C LYS A 278 -4.52 12.22 2.44
N ASP A 279 -4.73 11.86 1.18
CA ASP A 279 -4.80 12.82 0.06
C ASP A 279 -6.24 13.30 -0.17
N ASN A 280 -7.21 12.35 -0.13
CA ASN A 280 -8.61 12.63 -0.44
C ASN A 280 -9.41 13.23 0.73
N ALA A 281 -9.00 12.94 1.99
CA ALA A 281 -9.70 13.40 3.19
C ALA A 281 -8.77 13.56 4.40
N PRO A 282 -7.74 14.45 4.35
CA PRO A 282 -6.68 14.54 5.36
C PRO A 282 -7.18 14.80 6.78
N GLU A 283 -8.22 15.62 6.94
CA GLU A 283 -8.81 15.90 8.26
C GLU A 283 -9.50 14.66 8.85
N LEU A 284 -10.17 13.88 8.02
CA LEU A 284 -10.85 12.66 8.46
C LEU A 284 -9.87 11.50 8.67
N ASP A 285 -8.71 11.51 8.00
CA ASP A 285 -7.64 10.53 8.21
C ASP A 285 -7.09 10.57 9.63
N LYS A 286 -7.08 11.75 10.27
CA LYS A 286 -6.70 11.89 11.69
C LYS A 286 -7.63 11.09 12.61
N GLY A 287 -8.94 11.10 12.34
CA GLY A 287 -9.91 10.29 13.09
C GLY A 287 -9.71 8.78 12.89
N ILE A 288 -9.30 8.36 11.69
CA ILE A 288 -8.94 6.95 11.45
C ILE A 288 -7.72 6.56 12.30
N ASN A 289 -6.72 7.43 12.44
CA ASN A 289 -5.56 7.17 13.29
C ASN A 289 -5.95 7.05 14.78
N VAL A 290 -6.94 7.81 15.23
CA VAL A 290 -7.49 7.67 16.60
C VAL A 290 -8.07 6.26 16.79
N ILE A 291 -8.80 5.72 15.80
CA ILE A 291 -9.34 4.36 15.88
C ILE A 291 -8.20 3.33 15.98
N VAL A 292 -7.09 3.52 15.26
CA VAL A 292 -5.90 2.66 15.39
C VAL A 292 -5.38 2.65 16.83
N VAL A 293 -5.24 3.83 17.42
CA VAL A 293 -4.78 3.95 18.82
C VAL A 293 -5.76 3.27 19.79
N LEU A 294 -7.07 3.45 19.57
CA LEU A 294 -8.09 2.78 20.38
C LEU A 294 -8.02 1.25 20.27
N TYR A 295 -7.77 0.69 19.07
CA TYR A 295 -7.56 -0.76 18.92
C TYR A 295 -6.35 -1.25 19.71
N LEU A 296 -5.23 -0.48 19.72
CA LEU A 296 -4.04 -0.83 20.48
C LEU A 296 -4.29 -0.74 22.00
N ILE A 297 -5.05 0.25 22.45
CA ILE A 297 -5.49 0.35 23.85
C ILE A 297 -6.39 -0.85 24.20
N GLY A 298 -7.35 -1.19 23.33
CA GLY A 298 -8.23 -2.34 23.49
C GLY A 298 -7.48 -3.66 23.55
N LEU A 299 -6.39 -3.81 22.77
CA LEU A 299 -5.50 -4.96 22.88
C LEU A 299 -4.87 -5.06 24.27
N ILE A 300 -4.30 -3.96 24.75
CA ILE A 300 -3.66 -3.92 26.07
C ILE A 300 -4.68 -4.27 27.17
N VAL A 301 -5.84 -3.61 27.17
CA VAL A 301 -6.89 -3.88 28.13
C VAL A 301 -7.31 -5.36 28.08
N GLY A 302 -7.50 -5.92 26.89
CA GLY A 302 -7.96 -7.29 26.71
C GLY A 302 -6.90 -8.35 27.05
N LEU A 303 -5.61 -8.01 27.04
CA LEU A 303 -4.55 -8.91 27.51
C LEU A 303 -4.54 -9.04 29.05
N PHE A 304 -4.99 -8.02 29.78
CA PHE A 304 -5.08 -8.05 31.24
C PHE A 304 -6.47 -8.49 31.72
N GLU A 305 -7.52 -7.99 31.06
CA GLU A 305 -8.92 -8.19 31.46
C GLU A 305 -9.77 -8.50 30.22
N LEU A 306 -9.92 -9.77 29.90
CA LEU A 306 -10.59 -10.27 28.69
C LEU A 306 -12.01 -9.70 28.52
N PHE A 307 -12.82 -9.72 29.57
CA PHE A 307 -14.21 -9.30 29.52
C PHE A 307 -14.35 -7.83 29.09
N TYR A 308 -13.64 -6.92 29.77
CA TYR A 308 -13.68 -5.50 29.43
C TYR A 308 -13.02 -5.20 28.09
N GLY A 309 -11.95 -5.93 27.75
CA GLY A 309 -11.28 -5.82 26.45
C GLY A 309 -12.20 -6.16 25.29
N ILE A 310 -12.96 -7.25 25.38
CA ILE A 310 -13.93 -7.67 24.36
C ILE A 310 -15.02 -6.60 24.17
N ILE A 311 -15.62 -6.11 25.27
CA ILE A 311 -16.63 -5.05 25.21
C ILE A 311 -16.08 -3.80 24.53
N PHE A 312 -14.89 -3.35 24.96
CA PHE A 312 -14.26 -2.16 24.44
C PHE A 312 -13.97 -2.29 22.93
N LEU A 313 -13.47 -3.45 22.49
CA LEU A 313 -13.20 -3.71 21.08
C LEU A 313 -14.49 -3.77 20.25
N GLN A 314 -15.58 -4.34 20.78
CA GLN A 314 -16.87 -4.33 20.08
C GLN A 314 -17.42 -2.90 19.91
N MET A 315 -17.26 -2.05 20.92
CA MET A 315 -17.63 -0.63 20.82
C MET A 315 -16.80 0.11 19.76
N ILE A 316 -15.48 -0.10 19.78
CA ILE A 316 -14.58 0.50 18.77
C ILE A 316 -14.94 0.02 17.36
N ALA A 317 -15.15 -1.28 17.18
CA ALA A 317 -15.52 -1.85 15.89
C ALA A 317 -16.85 -1.26 15.38
N SER A 318 -17.85 -1.12 16.23
CA SER A 318 -19.17 -0.59 15.87
C SER A 318 -19.10 0.88 15.49
N ILE A 319 -18.53 1.73 16.36
CA ILE A 319 -18.40 3.17 16.13
C ILE A 319 -17.43 3.45 14.98
N GLY A 320 -16.31 2.72 14.95
CA GLY A 320 -15.30 2.84 13.91
C GLY A 320 -15.84 2.50 12.52
N SER A 321 -16.67 1.46 12.40
CA SER A 321 -17.30 1.10 11.12
C SER A 321 -18.24 2.20 10.61
N LEU A 322 -19.02 2.81 11.47
CA LEU A 322 -19.88 3.94 11.10
C LEU A 322 -19.04 5.16 10.66
N TYR A 323 -17.95 5.43 11.38
CA TYR A 323 -17.03 6.51 11.02
C TYR A 323 -16.37 6.25 9.66
N VAL A 324 -15.92 5.03 9.41
CA VAL A 324 -15.35 4.62 8.12
C VAL A 324 -16.35 4.81 6.99
N LEU A 325 -17.60 4.36 7.14
CA LEU A 325 -18.65 4.56 6.14
C LEU A 325 -18.89 6.06 5.86
N TYR A 326 -18.85 6.90 6.90
CA TYR A 326 -18.93 8.34 6.74
C TYR A 326 -17.75 8.90 5.92
N VAL A 327 -16.51 8.49 6.25
CA VAL A 327 -15.29 8.91 5.53
C VAL A 327 -15.37 8.50 4.06
N VAL A 328 -15.74 7.24 3.79
CA VAL A 328 -15.88 6.71 2.41
C VAL A 328 -16.91 7.52 1.62
N ASN A 329 -18.05 7.85 2.25
CA ASN A 329 -19.10 8.65 1.60
C ASN A 329 -18.60 10.08 1.30
N GLN A 330 -17.78 10.68 2.16
CA GLN A 330 -17.18 12.00 1.88
C GLN A 330 -16.18 11.94 0.71
N ILE A 331 -15.34 10.89 0.66
CA ILE A 331 -14.41 10.67 -0.44
C ILE A 331 -15.16 10.44 -1.76
N ARG A 332 -16.25 9.66 -1.72
CA ARG A 332 -17.16 9.48 -2.87
C ARG A 332 -17.72 10.81 -3.38
N ARG A 333 -18.19 11.68 -2.46
CA ARG A 333 -18.74 13.00 -2.81
C ARG A 333 -17.73 13.92 -3.48
N LYS A 334 -16.43 13.73 -3.22
CA LYS A 334 -15.34 14.44 -3.91
C LYS A 334 -14.99 13.86 -5.30
N GLY A 335 -15.76 12.87 -5.78
CA GLY A 335 -15.62 12.35 -7.14
C GLY A 335 -14.68 11.14 -7.28
N TYR A 336 -14.14 10.59 -6.20
CA TYR A 336 -13.31 9.39 -6.27
C TYR A 336 -14.16 8.15 -6.51
N ARG A 337 -14.27 7.72 -7.78
CA ARG A 337 -15.15 6.62 -8.22
C ARG A 337 -14.95 5.30 -7.50
N PRO A 338 -13.71 4.84 -7.21
CA PRO A 338 -13.51 3.56 -6.52
C PRO A 338 -14.17 3.48 -5.14
N ALA A 339 -14.44 4.63 -4.49
CA ALA A 339 -15.14 4.68 -3.21
C ALA A 339 -16.59 4.17 -3.27
N ILE A 340 -17.21 4.13 -4.46
CA ILE A 340 -18.59 3.62 -4.62
C ILE A 340 -18.62 2.11 -4.38
N PHE A 341 -17.72 1.37 -5.02
CA PHE A 341 -17.64 -0.09 -4.87
C PHE A 341 -17.29 -0.48 -3.44
N PHE A 342 -16.37 0.29 -2.83
CA PHE A 342 -16.03 0.13 -1.43
C PHE A 342 -17.25 0.33 -0.52
N LEU A 343 -18.01 1.40 -0.75
CA LEU A 343 -19.21 1.70 0.03
C LEU A 343 -20.25 0.58 -0.09
N ILE A 344 -20.47 0.04 -1.29
CA ILE A 344 -21.41 -1.07 -1.51
C ILE A 344 -20.95 -2.33 -0.75
N ALA A 345 -19.67 -2.71 -0.90
CA ALA A 345 -19.12 -3.91 -0.27
C ALA A 345 -19.21 -3.84 1.26
N PHE A 346 -18.73 -2.73 1.84
CA PHE A 346 -18.79 -2.54 3.30
C PHE A 346 -20.23 -2.36 3.83
N SER A 347 -21.11 -1.70 3.09
CA SER A 347 -22.52 -1.58 3.52
C SER A 347 -23.22 -2.92 3.53
N LEU A 348 -22.93 -3.79 2.55
CA LEU A 348 -23.49 -5.15 2.51
C LEU A 348 -22.98 -6.01 3.67
N PHE A 349 -21.68 -5.96 3.94
CA PHE A 349 -21.10 -6.66 5.09
C PHE A 349 -21.65 -6.11 6.41
N PHE A 350 -21.77 -4.78 6.53
CA PHE A 350 -22.34 -4.15 7.71
C PHE A 350 -23.80 -4.56 7.95
N LEU A 351 -24.58 -4.75 6.88
CA LEU A 351 -25.94 -5.31 6.99
C LEU A 351 -25.90 -6.73 7.57
N CYS A 352 -24.96 -7.57 7.15
CA CYS A 352 -24.77 -8.91 7.71
C CYS A 352 -24.39 -8.85 9.20
N VAL A 353 -23.52 -7.89 9.58
CA VAL A 353 -23.16 -7.64 10.98
C VAL A 353 -24.39 -7.18 11.78
N ILE A 354 -25.26 -6.32 11.24
CA ILE A 354 -26.52 -5.92 11.89
C ILE A 354 -27.41 -7.15 12.13
N ILE A 355 -27.60 -8.00 11.13
CA ILE A 355 -28.39 -9.24 11.27
C ILE A 355 -27.80 -10.13 12.35
N PHE A 356 -26.47 -10.29 12.38
CA PHE A 356 -25.77 -11.05 13.42
C PHE A 356 -26.01 -10.45 14.82
N VAL A 357 -25.90 -9.13 14.96
CA VAL A 357 -26.17 -8.44 16.23
C VAL A 357 -27.63 -8.60 16.65
N LEU A 358 -28.59 -8.39 15.75
CA LEU A 358 -30.02 -8.57 16.02
C LEU A 358 -30.35 -10.02 16.43
N ARG A 359 -29.71 -11.00 15.82
CA ARG A 359 -29.80 -12.40 16.24
C ARG A 359 -29.28 -12.59 17.68
N ASN A 360 -28.16 -11.94 18.00
CA ASN A 360 -27.56 -12.02 19.34
C ASN A 360 -28.49 -11.41 20.41
N PHE A 361 -29.37 -10.48 20.03
CA PHE A 361 -30.42 -9.94 20.91
C PHE A 361 -31.74 -10.67 20.82
N ASN A 362 -31.80 -11.86 20.18
CA ASN A 362 -33.04 -12.62 19.95
C ASN A 362 -34.14 -11.87 19.16
N MET A 363 -33.77 -10.81 18.42
CA MET A 363 -34.72 -10.10 17.56
C MET A 363 -34.88 -10.79 16.19
N VAL A 364 -33.91 -11.62 15.82
CA VAL A 364 -33.91 -12.47 14.62
C VAL A 364 -33.70 -13.91 15.03
N ALA A 365 -34.46 -14.84 14.43
CA ALA A 365 -34.38 -16.27 14.75
C ALA A 365 -32.99 -16.86 14.49
N TYR A 366 -32.54 -17.70 15.43
CA TYR A 366 -31.31 -18.51 15.23
C TYR A 366 -31.65 -19.69 14.31
N ASN A 367 -31.14 -19.64 13.09
CA ASN A 367 -31.28 -20.70 12.09
C ASN A 367 -29.95 -20.87 11.32
N THR A 368 -29.90 -21.83 10.42
CA THR A 368 -28.68 -22.12 9.64
C THR A 368 -28.17 -20.90 8.88
N PHE A 369 -29.06 -20.14 8.23
CA PHE A 369 -28.66 -18.93 7.46
C PHE A 369 -28.05 -17.86 8.38
N THR A 370 -28.75 -17.53 9.49
CA THR A 370 -28.26 -16.50 10.42
C THR A 370 -27.01 -16.94 11.18
N SER A 371 -26.73 -18.25 11.25
CA SER A 371 -25.53 -18.80 11.89
C SER A 371 -24.28 -18.58 11.03
N TYR A 372 -24.42 -18.55 9.69
CA TYR A 372 -23.32 -18.35 8.76
C TYR A 372 -23.38 -16.97 8.06
N ILE A 373 -24.17 -16.04 8.58
CA ILE A 373 -24.40 -14.74 7.93
C ILE A 373 -23.10 -13.92 7.81
N LEU A 374 -22.18 -14.04 8.78
CA LEU A 374 -20.90 -13.31 8.74
C LEU A 374 -19.94 -13.90 7.70
N GLU A 375 -19.90 -15.22 7.55
CA GLU A 375 -19.12 -15.91 6.53
C GLU A 375 -19.63 -15.54 5.13
N ILE A 376 -20.94 -15.60 4.92
CA ILE A 376 -21.58 -15.19 3.66
C ILE A 376 -21.26 -13.73 3.35
N GLY A 377 -21.44 -12.86 4.35
CA GLY A 377 -21.17 -11.42 4.22
C GLY A 377 -19.72 -11.13 3.90
N SER A 378 -18.78 -11.81 4.56
CA SER A 378 -17.36 -11.61 4.32
C SER A 378 -16.91 -12.10 2.94
N ILE A 379 -17.43 -13.23 2.43
CA ILE A 379 -17.16 -13.68 1.07
C ILE A 379 -17.66 -12.67 0.03
N LEU A 380 -18.89 -12.18 0.20
CA LEU A 380 -19.47 -11.17 -0.69
C LEU A 380 -18.67 -9.88 -0.68
N GLU A 381 -18.30 -9.40 0.51
CA GLU A 381 -17.45 -8.22 0.69
C GLU A 381 -16.09 -8.39 0.01
N ILE A 382 -15.37 -9.48 0.31
CA ILE A 382 -14.08 -9.81 -0.28
C ILE A 382 -14.18 -9.87 -1.81
N SER A 383 -15.22 -10.51 -2.34
CA SER A 383 -15.43 -10.60 -3.79
C SER A 383 -15.64 -9.23 -4.42
N LEU A 384 -16.53 -8.40 -3.85
CA LEU A 384 -16.82 -7.06 -4.34
C LEU A 384 -15.60 -6.13 -4.25
N LEU A 385 -14.81 -6.22 -3.16
CA LEU A 385 -13.59 -5.45 -3.01
C LEU A 385 -12.50 -5.88 -4.00
N SER A 386 -12.41 -7.17 -4.33
CA SER A 386 -11.52 -7.64 -5.40
C SER A 386 -11.92 -7.06 -6.76
N PHE A 387 -13.21 -7.01 -7.07
CA PHE A 387 -13.70 -6.32 -8.27
C PHE A 387 -13.38 -4.82 -8.23
N ALA A 388 -13.57 -4.17 -7.08
CA ALA A 388 -13.24 -2.75 -6.90
C ALA A 388 -11.75 -2.46 -7.16
N LEU A 389 -10.87 -3.34 -6.68
CA LEU A 389 -9.43 -3.25 -6.92
C LEU A 389 -9.08 -3.45 -8.40
N ALA A 390 -9.71 -4.41 -9.07
CA ALA A 390 -9.51 -4.67 -10.50
C ALA A 390 -10.03 -3.50 -11.36
N ASP A 391 -11.22 -2.95 -11.04
CA ASP A 391 -11.78 -1.79 -11.75
C ASP A 391 -10.90 -0.54 -11.56
N ARG A 392 -10.32 -0.35 -10.40
CA ARG A 392 -9.37 0.73 -10.14
C ARG A 392 -8.14 0.67 -11.06
N ILE A 393 -7.60 -0.53 -11.33
CA ILE A 393 -6.48 -0.67 -12.28
C ILE A 393 -6.94 -0.27 -13.67
N ASN A 394 -8.11 -0.75 -14.10
CA ASN A 394 -8.66 -0.40 -15.40
C ASN A 394 -8.94 1.11 -15.52
N PHE A 395 -9.39 1.75 -14.44
CA PHE A 395 -9.58 3.19 -14.40
C PHE A 395 -8.25 3.94 -14.61
N TYR A 396 -7.21 3.63 -13.82
CA TYR A 396 -5.89 4.26 -13.98
C TYR A 396 -5.23 3.96 -15.32
N ARG A 397 -5.45 2.75 -15.85
CA ARG A 397 -4.96 2.39 -17.18
C ARG A 397 -5.63 3.25 -18.26
N ARG A 398 -6.95 3.38 -18.22
CA ARG A 398 -7.70 4.24 -19.14
C ARG A 398 -7.32 5.70 -19.02
N GLU A 399 -7.15 6.20 -17.81
CA GLU A 399 -6.71 7.58 -17.57
C GLU A 399 -5.30 7.82 -18.15
N LYS A 400 -4.39 6.87 -17.94
CA LYS A 400 -3.06 6.91 -18.52
C LYS A 400 -3.09 6.85 -20.04
N GLU A 401 -3.87 5.95 -20.61
CA GLU A 401 -4.06 5.81 -22.05
C GLU A 401 -4.67 7.09 -22.66
N ALA A 402 -5.67 7.67 -22.01
CA ALA A 402 -6.27 8.94 -22.42
C ALA A 402 -5.28 10.11 -22.35
N SER A 403 -4.50 10.21 -21.27
CA SER A 403 -3.45 11.21 -21.11
C SER A 403 -2.35 11.04 -22.17
N GLN A 404 -1.95 9.82 -22.47
CA GLN A 404 -0.98 9.53 -23.54
C GLN A 404 -1.53 9.87 -24.92
N ALA A 405 -2.80 9.55 -25.19
CA ALA A 405 -3.46 9.90 -26.44
C ALA A 405 -3.55 11.43 -26.62
N GLN A 406 -3.89 12.15 -25.55
CA GLN A 406 -3.92 13.61 -25.55
C GLN A 406 -2.53 14.21 -25.77
N ALA A 407 -1.50 13.67 -25.09
CA ALA A 407 -0.12 14.12 -25.29
C ALA A 407 0.36 13.85 -26.72
N LEU A 408 -0.02 12.71 -27.31
CA LEU A 408 0.28 12.39 -28.70
C LEU A 408 -0.42 13.35 -29.66
N GLN A 409 -1.70 13.66 -29.41
CA GLN A 409 -2.47 14.60 -30.22
C GLN A 409 -1.87 16.02 -30.18
N ILE A 410 -1.51 16.49 -28.97
CA ILE A 410 -0.81 17.77 -28.81
C ILE A 410 0.53 17.75 -29.52
N SER A 411 1.28 16.64 -29.45
CA SER A 411 2.56 16.51 -30.16
C SER A 411 2.38 16.54 -31.68
N GLN A 412 1.35 15.89 -32.22
CA GLN A 412 1.01 15.91 -33.64
C GLN A 412 0.57 17.29 -34.12
N GLU A 413 -0.25 17.98 -33.32
CA GLU A 413 -0.69 19.34 -33.61
C GLU A 413 0.49 20.32 -33.60
N ASN A 414 1.38 20.21 -32.59
CA ASN A 414 2.60 21.00 -32.54
C ASN A 414 3.51 20.73 -33.75
N ALA A 415 3.66 19.46 -34.15
CA ALA A 415 4.43 19.09 -35.33
C ALA A 415 3.80 19.65 -36.62
N ARG A 416 2.45 19.71 -36.69
CA ARG A 416 1.75 20.35 -37.80
C ARG A 416 1.99 21.86 -37.84
N ILE A 417 1.81 22.53 -36.71
CA ILE A 417 2.03 23.98 -36.56
C ILE A 417 3.48 24.33 -36.92
N ILE A 418 4.46 23.52 -36.45
CA ILE A 418 5.88 23.73 -36.81
C ILE A 418 6.09 23.59 -38.31
N ARG A 419 5.45 22.61 -38.97
CA ARG A 419 5.55 22.45 -40.43
C ARG A 419 4.95 23.64 -41.19
N GLU A 420 3.75 24.10 -40.79
CA GLU A 420 3.08 25.25 -41.36
C GLU A 420 3.88 26.52 -41.13
N GLN A 421 4.45 26.71 -39.94
CA GLN A 421 5.34 27.82 -39.65
C GLN A 421 6.65 27.77 -40.46
N ASN A 422 7.24 26.57 -40.60
CA ASN A 422 8.43 26.41 -41.42
C ASN A 422 8.13 26.72 -42.91
N LEU A 423 7.01 26.28 -43.44
CA LEU A 423 6.59 26.59 -44.80
C LEU A 423 6.37 28.10 -45.02
N LEU A 424 5.71 28.76 -44.03
CA LEU A 424 5.53 30.20 -44.00
C LEU A 424 6.88 30.93 -43.88
N LEU A 425 7.76 30.42 -43.02
CA LEU A 425 9.13 30.97 -42.90
C LEU A 425 9.92 30.80 -44.18
N GLU A 426 9.85 29.63 -44.85
CA GLU A 426 10.52 29.40 -46.14
C GLU A 426 10.01 30.38 -47.21
N THR A 427 8.69 30.59 -47.28
CA THR A 427 8.11 31.56 -48.22
C THR A 427 8.45 33.02 -47.90
N GLU A 428 8.50 33.35 -46.58
CA GLU A 428 8.93 34.65 -46.10
C GLU A 428 10.43 34.90 -46.30
N VAL A 429 11.24 33.85 -46.02
CA VAL A 429 12.70 33.86 -46.27
C VAL A 429 13.01 34.01 -47.75
N ASP A 430 12.30 33.31 -48.66
CA ASP A 430 12.47 33.47 -50.12
C ASP A 430 12.09 34.87 -50.58
N LYS A 431 10.96 35.40 -50.08
CA LYS A 431 10.56 36.78 -50.39
C LYS A 431 11.57 37.80 -49.84
N ARG A 432 11.95 37.65 -48.56
CA ARG A 432 12.96 38.54 -47.96
C ARG A 432 14.35 38.36 -48.57
N THR A 433 14.70 37.14 -48.99
CA THR A 433 15.99 36.91 -49.70
C THR A 433 16.00 37.59 -51.06
N THR A 434 14.84 37.59 -51.74
CA THR A 434 14.68 38.31 -53.00
C THR A 434 14.72 39.84 -52.80
N ASP A 435 14.05 40.32 -51.73
CA ASP A 435 14.04 41.76 -51.37
C ASP A 435 15.41 42.22 -50.84
N LEU A 436 16.11 41.36 -50.06
CA LEU A 436 17.47 41.59 -49.59
C LEU A 436 18.49 41.57 -50.72
N LYS A 437 18.35 40.68 -51.74
CA LYS A 437 19.17 40.71 -52.91
C LYS A 437 19.02 42.04 -53.68
N ARG A 438 17.80 42.55 -53.75
CA ARG A 438 17.56 43.89 -54.31
C ARG A 438 18.13 45.00 -53.43
N SER A 439 17.97 44.91 -52.12
CA SER A 439 18.50 45.90 -51.18
C SER A 439 20.03 45.86 -51.07
N ASN A 440 20.65 44.62 -51.08
CA ASN A 440 22.08 44.47 -51.06
C ASN A 440 22.79 44.98 -52.34
N GLN A 441 22.07 44.99 -53.46
CA GLN A 441 22.63 45.67 -54.66
C GLN A 441 22.69 47.20 -54.50
N SER A 442 21.82 47.80 -53.73
CA SER A 442 21.84 49.22 -53.37
C SER A 442 22.63 49.53 -52.08
N LEU A 443 22.87 48.55 -51.20
CA LEU A 443 23.62 48.71 -49.94
C LEU A 443 25.11 48.42 -50.10
N ASN A 444 25.54 47.66 -51.14
CA ASN A 444 26.91 47.40 -51.41
C ASN A 444 27.72 48.67 -51.83
N GLU A 445 27.02 49.73 -52.12
CA GLU A 445 27.63 51.06 -52.38
C GLU A 445 27.76 51.95 -51.14
N ALA A 446 27.01 51.60 -50.04
CA ALA A 446 27.11 52.44 -48.86
C ALA A 446 27.58 51.61 -47.64
N MET A 447 28.86 51.55 -47.66
CA MET A 447 29.61 51.49 -46.44
C MET A 447 29.20 50.66 -45.29
N TYR A 448 29.99 49.77 -45.09
CA TYR A 448 30.51 49.63 -43.76
C TYR A 448 29.93 48.70 -42.77
N ASN A 449 30.25 47.87 -42.97
CA ASN A 449 30.41 46.44 -42.71
C ASN A 449 31.19 46.07 -41.45
N LEU A 450 31.71 46.95 -40.69
CA LEU A 450 32.52 46.55 -39.52
C LEU A 450 31.76 46.42 -38.23
N LYS A 451 30.66 47.12 -38.08
CA LYS A 451 29.95 47.12 -36.78
C LYS A 451 28.86 46.05 -36.66
N GLN A 452 28.35 45.54 -37.78
CA GLN A 452 27.35 44.48 -37.78
C GLN A 452 27.93 43.08 -37.70
N ALA A 453 29.14 42.85 -38.18
CA ALA A 453 29.83 41.58 -38.09
C ALA A 453 30.06 41.14 -36.62
N GLN A 454 30.31 42.09 -35.74
CA GLN A 454 30.50 41.82 -34.32
C GLN A 454 29.26 41.32 -33.58
N THR A 455 28.08 41.82 -33.96
CA THR A 455 26.84 41.46 -33.29
C THR A 455 26.33 40.07 -33.75
N HIS A 456 26.48 39.76 -35.04
CA HIS A 456 26.08 38.45 -35.59
C HIS A 456 26.93 37.27 -35.10
N LEU A 457 28.22 37.50 -34.79
CA LEU A 457 29.10 36.46 -34.27
C LEU A 457 28.71 36.01 -32.85
N VAL A 458 28.23 36.94 -32.03
CA VAL A 458 27.79 36.63 -30.63
C VAL A 458 26.49 35.80 -30.60
N GLU A 459 25.56 36.05 -31.53
CA GLU A 459 24.32 35.28 -31.65
C GLU A 459 24.53 33.89 -32.25
N SER A 460 25.46 33.78 -33.22
CA SER A 460 25.83 32.49 -33.83
C SER A 460 26.49 31.54 -32.82
N GLU A 461 27.25 32.05 -31.88
CA GLU A 461 27.87 31.24 -30.84
C GLU A 461 26.86 30.67 -29.84
N LYS A 462 25.82 31.46 -29.49
CA LYS A 462 24.71 30.96 -28.67
C LYS A 462 24.02 29.76 -29.32
N LEU A 463 23.80 29.82 -30.62
CA LEU A 463 23.15 28.75 -31.40
C LEU A 463 24.05 27.53 -31.61
N ALA A 464 25.37 27.72 -31.80
CA ALA A 464 26.34 26.63 -31.94
C ALA A 464 26.52 25.86 -30.65
N SER A 465 26.59 26.54 -29.49
CA SER A 465 26.65 25.95 -28.17
C SER A 465 25.36 25.15 -27.83
N LEU A 466 24.21 25.68 -28.23
CA LEU A 466 22.90 25.01 -28.03
C LEU A 466 22.73 23.79 -28.94
N GLY A 467 23.24 23.86 -30.18
CA GLY A 467 23.17 22.76 -31.15
C GLY A 467 24.01 21.54 -30.75
N MET A 468 25.22 21.76 -30.22
CA MET A 468 26.08 20.68 -29.75
C MET A 468 25.47 19.95 -28.50
N LEU A 469 24.84 20.72 -27.62
CA LEU A 469 24.14 20.18 -26.45
C LEU A 469 22.90 19.39 -26.83
N THR A 470 22.11 19.84 -27.79
CA THR A 470 20.86 19.20 -28.20
C THR A 470 21.08 17.81 -28.78
N ALA A 471 22.14 17.61 -29.56
CA ALA A 471 22.46 16.29 -30.13
C ALA A 471 22.91 15.27 -29.06
N GLY A 472 23.73 15.70 -28.10
CA GLY A 472 24.20 14.86 -27.00
C GLY A 472 23.07 14.45 -26.06
N ILE A 473 22.19 15.39 -25.71
CA ILE A 473 21.06 15.17 -24.83
C ILE A 473 20.01 14.24 -25.46
N ALA A 474 19.70 14.45 -26.75
CA ALA A 474 18.77 13.57 -27.46
C ALA A 474 19.27 12.12 -27.49
N HIS A 475 20.58 11.93 -27.64
CA HIS A 475 21.16 10.58 -27.62
C HIS A 475 21.13 9.94 -26.23
N GLU A 476 21.36 10.73 -25.18
CA GLU A 476 21.33 10.22 -23.80
C GLU A 476 19.90 9.94 -23.27
N ILE A 477 18.89 10.69 -23.73
CA ILE A 477 17.49 10.42 -23.43
C ILE A 477 17.02 9.18 -24.19
N ASN A 478 17.40 9.04 -25.45
CA ASN A 478 16.97 7.90 -26.26
C ASN A 478 17.56 6.56 -25.76
N ASN A 479 18.72 6.56 -25.17
CA ASN A 479 19.35 5.35 -24.67
C ASN A 479 18.49 4.64 -23.59
N PRO A 480 18.14 5.27 -22.46
CA PRO A 480 17.29 4.63 -21.47
C PRO A 480 15.85 4.38 -21.97
N ILE A 481 15.31 5.24 -22.85
CA ILE A 481 13.99 5.01 -23.47
C ILE A 481 14.01 3.77 -24.35
N ASN A 482 15.06 3.56 -25.13
CA ASN A 482 15.23 2.36 -25.96
C ASN A 482 15.27 1.09 -25.11
N PHE A 483 15.93 1.12 -23.95
CA PHE A 483 15.91 0.00 -23.00
C PHE A 483 14.50 -0.27 -22.48
N VAL A 484 13.76 0.77 -22.09
CA VAL A 484 12.36 0.62 -21.66
C VAL A 484 11.52 0.02 -22.79
N THR A 485 11.60 0.59 -23.98
CA THR A 485 10.77 0.17 -25.12
C THR A 485 11.11 -1.25 -25.58
N ALA A 486 12.39 -1.63 -25.57
CA ALA A 486 12.84 -2.97 -25.93
C ALA A 486 12.36 -4.03 -24.92
N SER A 487 12.18 -3.63 -23.65
CA SER A 487 11.75 -4.54 -22.59
C SER A 487 10.23 -4.76 -22.54
N VAL A 488 9.42 -3.81 -23.04
CA VAL A 488 7.94 -3.87 -22.92
C VAL A 488 7.32 -5.00 -23.75
N LYS A 489 7.75 -5.16 -25.02
CA LYS A 489 7.20 -6.22 -25.90
C LYS A 489 7.51 -7.63 -25.39
N PRO A 490 8.77 -7.96 -25.03
CA PRO A 490 9.07 -9.25 -24.41
C PRO A 490 8.27 -9.47 -23.13
N LEU A 491 8.18 -8.47 -22.26
CA LEU A 491 7.42 -8.56 -21.02
C LEU A 491 5.93 -8.88 -21.26
N SER A 492 5.31 -8.21 -22.26
CA SER A 492 3.92 -8.50 -22.62
C SER A 492 3.73 -9.93 -23.08
N ARG A 493 4.61 -10.41 -23.96
CA ARG A 493 4.58 -11.80 -24.45
C ARG A 493 4.74 -12.81 -23.30
N ASP A 494 5.66 -12.54 -22.40
CA ASP A 494 5.96 -13.45 -21.28
C ASP A 494 4.80 -13.50 -20.28
N ILE A 495 4.09 -12.36 -20.11
CA ILE A 495 2.84 -12.32 -19.34
C ILE A 495 1.74 -13.11 -20.03
N ASP A 496 1.61 -13.00 -21.35
CA ASP A 496 0.62 -13.77 -22.12
C ASP A 496 0.88 -15.27 -21.98
N HIS A 497 2.13 -15.73 -22.11
CA HIS A 497 2.51 -17.12 -21.87
C HIS A 497 2.22 -17.56 -20.43
N PHE A 498 2.42 -16.67 -19.47
CA PHE A 498 2.10 -16.96 -18.07
C PHE A 498 0.58 -17.12 -17.84
N MET A 499 -0.23 -16.29 -18.53
CA MET A 499 -1.69 -16.40 -18.48
C MET A 499 -2.19 -17.68 -19.17
N GLU A 500 -1.61 -18.04 -20.33
CA GLU A 500 -1.90 -19.30 -21.01
C GLU A 500 -1.57 -20.52 -20.12
N ALA A 501 -0.48 -20.40 -19.35
CA ALA A 501 -0.10 -21.45 -18.40
C ALA A 501 -1.13 -21.60 -17.27
N LEU A 502 -1.67 -20.48 -16.76
CA LEU A 502 -2.73 -20.50 -15.76
C LEU A 502 -4.02 -21.13 -16.29
N ASP A 503 -4.43 -20.75 -17.51
CA ASP A 503 -5.62 -21.31 -18.18
C ASP A 503 -5.47 -22.82 -18.40
N TYR A 504 -4.26 -23.27 -18.76
CA TYR A 504 -3.97 -24.68 -18.93
C TYR A 504 -4.01 -25.46 -17.60
N ILE A 505 -3.45 -24.90 -16.55
CA ILE A 505 -3.51 -25.46 -15.19
C ILE A 505 -4.96 -25.59 -14.72
N GLU A 506 -5.77 -24.55 -14.94
CA GLU A 506 -7.20 -24.54 -14.61
C GLU A 506 -7.94 -25.65 -15.38
N LYS A 507 -7.65 -25.78 -16.67
CA LYS A 507 -8.26 -26.82 -17.52
C LYS A 507 -7.93 -28.23 -17.03
N ILE A 508 -6.68 -28.49 -16.65
CA ILE A 508 -6.29 -29.80 -16.08
C ILE A 508 -6.96 -30.04 -14.72
N ALA A 509 -7.07 -29.01 -13.89
CA ALA A 509 -7.70 -29.13 -12.58
C ALA A 509 -9.15 -29.63 -12.67
N PHE A 510 -9.89 -29.21 -13.73
CA PHE A 510 -11.29 -29.58 -13.96
C PHE A 510 -11.47 -30.77 -14.87
N MET A 511 -10.41 -31.39 -15.40
CA MET A 511 -10.53 -32.64 -16.17
C MET A 511 -10.88 -33.80 -15.25
N ASP A 512 -11.74 -34.70 -15.75
CA ASP A 512 -12.14 -35.92 -15.03
C ASP A 512 -11.11 -37.03 -15.30
N ILE A 513 -9.88 -36.84 -14.84
CA ILE A 513 -8.74 -37.75 -14.93
C ILE A 513 -8.15 -37.97 -13.54
N SER A 514 -7.37 -39.04 -13.38
CA SER A 514 -6.76 -39.38 -12.09
C SER A 514 -5.80 -38.29 -11.60
N GLU A 515 -5.60 -38.18 -10.27
CA GLU A 515 -4.66 -37.22 -9.68
C GLU A 515 -3.23 -37.39 -10.22
N GLU A 516 -2.83 -38.66 -10.49
CA GLU A 516 -1.50 -38.97 -10.99
C GLU A 516 -1.32 -38.52 -12.46
N GLU A 517 -2.35 -38.64 -13.28
CA GLU A 517 -2.38 -38.10 -14.63
C GLU A 517 -2.40 -36.57 -14.66
N LYS A 518 -3.10 -35.93 -13.72
CA LYS A 518 -3.07 -34.46 -13.54
C LYS A 518 -1.67 -33.97 -13.20
N ILE A 519 -1.03 -34.61 -12.26
CA ILE A 519 0.33 -34.26 -11.81
C ILE A 519 1.34 -34.43 -12.95
N ASN A 520 1.24 -35.54 -13.72
CA ASN A 520 2.14 -35.77 -14.82
C ASN A 520 1.93 -34.74 -15.96
N ALA A 521 0.70 -34.45 -16.34
CA ALA A 521 0.40 -33.42 -17.32
C ALA A 521 0.84 -32.03 -16.89
N LEU A 522 0.72 -31.71 -15.61
CA LEU A 522 1.20 -30.44 -15.05
C LEU A 522 2.74 -30.37 -15.05
N ASN A 523 3.43 -31.44 -14.71
CA ASN A 523 4.87 -31.48 -14.72
C ASN A 523 5.46 -31.38 -16.12
N GLU A 524 4.89 -32.13 -17.08
CA GLU A 524 5.25 -32.10 -18.50
C GLU A 524 5.08 -30.67 -19.07
N TYR A 525 3.95 -30.04 -18.77
CA TYR A 525 3.69 -28.68 -19.23
C TYR A 525 4.59 -27.64 -18.58
N LYS A 526 4.97 -27.82 -17.31
CA LYS A 526 5.93 -26.94 -16.61
C LYS A 526 7.33 -27.02 -17.22
N GLU A 527 7.76 -28.20 -17.65
CA GLU A 527 9.05 -28.37 -18.34
C GLU A 527 8.99 -27.77 -19.76
N ASP A 528 7.87 -27.93 -20.46
CA ASP A 528 7.70 -27.46 -21.85
C ASP A 528 7.77 -25.92 -21.95
N ILE A 529 7.20 -25.20 -21.00
CA ILE A 529 7.19 -23.72 -20.99
C ILE A 529 8.31 -23.08 -20.16
N ASP A 530 9.16 -23.88 -19.52
CA ASP A 530 10.23 -23.39 -18.63
C ASP A 530 9.78 -22.23 -17.71
N ILE A 531 8.81 -22.52 -16.85
CA ILE A 531 8.18 -21.51 -15.96
C ILE A 531 9.21 -20.76 -15.13
N ASP A 532 10.30 -21.39 -14.75
CA ASP A 532 11.31 -20.75 -13.90
C ASP A 532 12.17 -19.74 -14.71
N TYR A 533 12.48 -20.05 -15.95
CA TYR A 533 13.07 -19.10 -16.89
C TYR A 533 12.14 -17.89 -17.10
N LEU A 534 10.86 -18.13 -17.36
CA LEU A 534 9.86 -17.09 -17.58
C LEU A 534 9.76 -16.12 -16.38
N LYS A 535 9.80 -16.64 -15.16
CA LYS A 535 9.79 -15.81 -13.93
C LYS A 535 11.03 -14.92 -13.80
N GLU A 536 12.20 -15.46 -14.11
CA GLU A 536 13.44 -14.69 -14.02
C GLU A 536 13.54 -13.64 -15.14
N GLU A 537 13.09 -13.99 -16.35
CA GLU A 537 13.05 -13.05 -17.48
C GLU A 537 12.10 -11.89 -17.21
N ILE A 538 10.89 -12.13 -16.69
CA ILE A 538 9.94 -11.09 -16.28
C ILE A 538 10.57 -10.14 -15.24
N LYS A 539 11.26 -10.66 -14.23
CA LYS A 539 11.94 -9.84 -13.22
C LYS A 539 13.03 -8.96 -13.83
N LEU A 540 13.81 -9.53 -14.74
CA LEU A 540 14.91 -8.82 -15.40
C LEU A 540 14.38 -7.68 -16.27
N LEU A 541 13.33 -7.94 -17.05
CA LEU A 541 12.68 -6.95 -17.91
C LEU A 541 12.06 -5.80 -17.11
N LEU A 542 11.40 -6.13 -16.01
CA LEU A 542 10.84 -5.12 -15.10
C LEU A 542 11.91 -4.25 -14.46
N LYS A 543 13.03 -4.84 -14.04
CA LYS A 543 14.18 -4.11 -13.51
C LYS A 543 14.77 -3.15 -14.55
N GLY A 544 14.93 -3.62 -15.79
CA GLY A 544 15.41 -2.79 -16.89
C GLY A 544 14.51 -1.59 -17.19
N ILE A 545 13.19 -1.79 -17.17
CA ILE A 545 12.19 -0.72 -17.32
C ILE A 545 12.31 0.30 -16.19
N GLN A 546 12.44 -0.15 -14.95
CA GLN A 546 12.55 0.71 -13.78
C GLN A 546 13.84 1.56 -13.82
N GLU A 547 14.97 0.94 -14.11
CA GLU A 547 16.26 1.63 -14.20
C GLU A 547 16.27 2.66 -15.34
N GLY A 548 15.73 2.29 -16.52
CA GLY A 548 15.60 3.20 -17.66
C GLY A 548 14.69 4.41 -17.35
N ALA A 549 13.57 4.18 -16.69
CA ALA A 549 12.67 5.26 -16.30
C ALA A 549 13.29 6.22 -15.28
N LEU A 550 13.99 5.70 -14.27
CA LEU A 550 14.68 6.50 -13.26
C LEU A 550 15.78 7.36 -13.89
N ARG A 551 16.60 6.76 -14.78
CA ARG A 551 17.67 7.47 -15.46
C ARG A 551 17.14 8.55 -16.39
N THR A 552 16.04 8.31 -17.10
CA THR A 552 15.35 9.33 -17.91
C THR A 552 14.89 10.50 -17.05
N ALA A 553 14.29 10.22 -15.89
CA ALA A 553 13.80 11.25 -14.97
C ALA A 553 14.95 12.12 -14.42
N GLU A 554 16.11 11.53 -14.15
CA GLU A 554 17.31 12.24 -13.67
C GLU A 554 17.89 13.16 -14.74
N ILE A 555 18.01 12.69 -15.98
CA ILE A 555 18.46 13.50 -17.13
C ILE A 555 17.49 14.67 -17.36
N VAL A 556 16.18 14.42 -17.36
CA VAL A 556 15.17 15.47 -17.54
C VAL A 556 15.21 16.50 -16.41
N LYS A 557 15.43 16.06 -15.17
CA LYS A 557 15.57 16.95 -14.01
C LYS A 557 16.80 17.85 -14.16
N SER A 558 17.95 17.30 -14.56
CA SER A 558 19.19 18.04 -14.78
C SER A 558 19.07 19.04 -15.93
N LEU A 559 18.38 18.64 -17.00
CA LEU A 559 18.07 19.51 -18.14
C LEU A 559 17.18 20.68 -17.75
N ARG A 560 16.19 20.45 -16.89
CA ARG A 560 15.30 21.52 -16.41
C ARG A 560 16.03 22.55 -15.56
N VAL A 561 17.00 22.12 -14.76
CA VAL A 561 17.86 23.04 -13.98
C VAL A 561 18.77 23.85 -14.91
N PHE A 562 19.27 23.22 -15.97
CA PHE A 562 20.14 23.88 -16.97
C PHE A 562 19.36 24.80 -17.92
N SER A 563 18.18 24.40 -18.39
CA SER A 563 17.34 25.15 -19.36
C SER A 563 16.76 26.47 -18.82
N ARG A 564 16.95 26.80 -17.56
CA ARG A 564 16.56 28.09 -16.97
C ARG A 564 17.50 29.25 -17.42
N VAL A 565 18.20 29.07 -18.55
CA VAL A 565 19.18 30.03 -19.07
C VAL A 565 18.59 31.40 -19.44
N ASP A 566 17.28 31.48 -19.68
CA ASP A 566 16.62 32.72 -20.13
C ASP A 566 16.01 33.57 -19.01
N GLU A 567 16.17 33.18 -17.74
CA GLU A 567 15.74 34.03 -16.64
C GLU A 567 16.84 35.03 -16.27
N ASP A 568 16.69 36.27 -16.69
CA ASP A 568 17.57 37.41 -16.27
C ASP A 568 17.26 37.89 -14.85
N ASP A 569 16.57 37.07 -14.01
CA ASP A 569 16.26 37.39 -12.65
C ASP A 569 17.31 36.87 -11.66
N LEU A 570 17.67 37.72 -10.73
CA LEU A 570 18.58 37.41 -9.63
C LEU A 570 17.83 36.49 -8.61
N LYS A 571 18.39 35.32 -8.30
CA LYS A 571 17.76 34.34 -7.42
C LYS A 571 18.78 33.73 -6.47
N LEU A 572 18.31 33.30 -5.28
CA LEU A 572 19.10 32.46 -4.40
C LEU A 572 19.21 31.04 -5.01
N ALA A 573 20.42 30.60 -5.29
CA ALA A 573 20.67 29.29 -5.88
C ALA A 573 21.78 28.53 -5.13
N ASP A 574 21.67 27.21 -5.18
CA ASP A 574 22.71 26.29 -4.74
C ASP A 574 23.69 26.05 -5.91
N LEU A 575 24.91 26.56 -5.78
CA LEU A 575 25.91 26.42 -6.81
C LEU A 575 26.50 25.00 -6.92
N ASN A 576 26.43 24.19 -5.83
CA ASN A 576 26.79 22.79 -5.89
C ASN A 576 25.83 22.03 -6.81
N GLN A 577 24.53 22.34 -6.74
CA GLN A 577 23.52 21.73 -7.61
C GLN A 577 23.72 22.14 -9.08
N GLY A 578 24.07 23.41 -9.33
CA GLY A 578 24.38 23.91 -10.69
C GLY A 578 25.59 23.20 -11.29
N LEU A 579 26.66 23.08 -10.51
CA LEU A 579 27.89 22.41 -10.92
C LEU A 579 27.69 20.93 -11.19
N GLU A 580 26.96 20.22 -10.28
CA GLU A 580 26.64 18.81 -10.45
C GLU A 580 25.77 18.58 -11.69
N SER A 581 24.75 19.42 -11.89
CA SER A 581 23.89 19.34 -13.08
C SER A 581 24.70 19.50 -14.37
N THR A 582 25.72 20.39 -14.38
CA THR A 582 26.60 20.57 -15.53
C THR A 582 27.48 19.34 -15.76
N LEU A 583 28.03 18.74 -14.71
CA LEU A 583 28.82 17.50 -14.81
C LEU A 583 28.00 16.32 -15.29
N ILE A 584 26.73 16.21 -14.88
CA ILE A 584 25.79 15.16 -15.36
C ILE A 584 25.54 15.33 -16.87
N ILE A 585 25.32 16.56 -17.35
CA ILE A 585 25.11 16.85 -18.78
C ILE A 585 26.36 16.50 -19.61
N LEU A 586 27.55 16.75 -19.07
CA LEU A 586 28.81 16.48 -19.74
C LEU A 586 29.33 15.05 -19.54
N ASN A 587 28.58 14.20 -18.83
CA ASN A 587 29.02 12.85 -18.46
C ASN A 587 29.42 11.98 -19.68
N SER A 588 28.73 12.16 -20.80
CA SER A 588 29.07 11.49 -22.06
C SER A 588 30.46 11.84 -22.63
N LEU A 589 30.97 13.01 -22.30
CA LEU A 589 32.28 13.47 -22.77
C LEU A 589 33.45 12.95 -21.90
N PHE A 590 33.16 12.52 -20.66
CA PHE A 590 34.18 11.93 -19.78
C PHE A 590 34.55 10.50 -20.17
N LYS A 591 33.57 9.67 -20.59
CA LYS A 591 33.64 8.27 -21.09
C LYS A 591 34.94 7.53 -20.74
N ASP A 592 35.03 7.01 -19.53
CA ASP A 592 36.14 6.13 -19.06
C ASP A 592 37.58 6.68 -19.28
N ARG A 593 37.72 7.89 -19.82
CA ARG A 593 39.00 8.56 -20.14
C ARG A 593 39.38 9.57 -19.07
N ILE A 594 38.39 10.26 -18.49
CA ILE A 594 38.59 11.38 -17.56
C ILE A 594 37.95 11.02 -16.23
N SER A 595 38.74 10.99 -15.17
CA SER A 595 38.26 10.84 -13.80
C SER A 595 37.82 12.19 -13.25
N VAL A 596 36.60 12.29 -12.77
CA VAL A 596 36.05 13.52 -12.20
C VAL A 596 35.95 13.41 -10.68
N GLU A 597 36.75 14.18 -9.97
CA GLU A 597 36.70 14.29 -8.51
C GLU A 597 35.76 15.43 -8.09
N ARG A 598 34.81 15.09 -7.22
CA ARG A 598 33.80 16.00 -6.67
C ARG A 598 34.11 16.28 -5.20
N ASN A 599 34.55 17.48 -4.89
CA ASN A 599 34.96 17.91 -3.56
C ASN A 599 34.11 19.11 -3.11
N TYR A 600 32.81 18.90 -2.95
CA TYR A 600 31.89 19.97 -2.59
C TYR A 600 31.92 20.24 -1.09
N GLY A 601 32.20 21.51 -0.72
CA GLY A 601 32.06 21.99 0.63
C GLY A 601 30.60 22.39 0.96
N GLU A 602 30.33 22.59 2.23
CA GLU A 602 29.07 23.21 2.66
C GLU A 602 29.11 24.70 2.33
N ILE A 603 28.37 25.12 1.32
CA ILE A 603 28.29 26.51 0.87
C ILE A 603 26.87 27.04 1.07
N PRO A 604 26.69 28.32 1.41
CA PRO A 604 25.37 28.95 1.49
C PRO A 604 24.76 29.14 0.08
N LEU A 605 23.45 29.39 0.05
CA LEU A 605 22.79 29.82 -1.18
C LEU A 605 23.32 31.18 -1.61
N VAL A 606 23.58 31.33 -2.92
CA VAL A 606 24.15 32.56 -3.51
C VAL A 606 23.10 33.28 -4.32
N GLU A 607 22.98 34.59 -4.14
CA GLU A 607 22.15 35.44 -4.99
C GLU A 607 22.85 35.66 -6.32
N CYS A 608 22.31 35.05 -7.38
CA CYS A 608 22.98 35.01 -8.68
C CYS A 608 21.99 34.85 -9.85
N PHE A 609 22.52 34.86 -11.05
CA PHE A 609 21.83 34.40 -12.26
C PHE A 609 22.20 32.94 -12.55
N PRO A 610 21.40 31.97 -12.04
CA PRO A 610 21.82 30.56 -12.04
C PRO A 610 22.16 30.01 -13.42
N GLY A 611 21.37 30.39 -14.43
CA GLY A 611 21.60 29.96 -15.79
C GLY A 611 22.92 30.47 -16.38
N LYS A 612 23.30 31.72 -16.06
CA LYS A 612 24.59 32.30 -16.52
C LYS A 612 25.78 31.64 -15.83
N LEU A 613 25.64 31.31 -14.55
CA LEU A 613 26.68 30.56 -13.82
C LEU A 613 26.78 29.11 -14.31
N ASN A 614 25.70 28.48 -14.68
CA ASN A 614 25.74 27.15 -15.30
C ASN A 614 26.49 27.19 -16.64
N GLN A 615 26.32 28.28 -17.42
CA GLN A 615 27.08 28.48 -18.64
C GLN A 615 28.59 28.71 -18.37
N VAL A 616 28.92 29.39 -17.27
CA VAL A 616 30.32 29.53 -16.83
C VAL A 616 30.91 28.16 -16.52
N PHE A 617 30.18 27.34 -15.71
CA PHE A 617 30.63 26.00 -15.39
C PHE A 617 30.80 25.14 -16.65
N LEU A 618 29.83 25.21 -17.54
CA LEU A 618 29.90 24.50 -18.82
C LEU A 618 31.18 24.88 -19.59
N ASN A 619 31.44 26.18 -19.77
CA ASN A 619 32.59 26.66 -20.52
C ASN A 619 33.93 26.23 -19.91
N LEU A 620 34.04 26.34 -18.57
CA LEU A 620 35.28 25.96 -17.89
C LEU A 620 35.48 24.44 -17.90
N ILE A 621 34.44 23.64 -17.65
CA ILE A 621 34.56 22.19 -17.65
C ILE A 621 34.84 21.68 -19.08
N THR A 622 34.19 22.25 -20.10
CA THR A 622 34.45 21.89 -21.49
C THR A 622 35.88 22.25 -21.91
N ASN A 623 36.41 23.40 -21.47
CA ASN A 623 37.80 23.76 -21.71
C ASN A 623 38.77 22.80 -21.01
N ALA A 624 38.46 22.40 -19.76
CA ALA A 624 39.22 21.41 -19.03
C ALA A 624 39.22 20.04 -19.74
N ILE A 625 38.07 19.60 -20.26
CA ILE A 625 37.98 18.37 -21.08
C ILE A 625 38.91 18.46 -22.30
N HIS A 626 38.84 19.56 -23.03
CA HIS A 626 39.69 19.75 -24.23
C HIS A 626 41.17 19.75 -23.87
N ALA A 627 41.58 20.48 -22.82
CA ALA A 627 42.98 20.54 -22.39
C ALA A 627 43.51 19.16 -21.97
N VAL A 628 42.67 18.37 -21.34
CA VAL A 628 42.98 16.97 -20.95
C VAL A 628 43.05 16.07 -22.19
N ASP A 629 42.09 16.17 -23.11
CA ASP A 629 42.10 15.39 -24.36
C ASP A 629 43.31 15.69 -25.21
N GLU A 630 43.76 16.96 -25.28
CA GLU A 630 44.96 17.37 -25.98
C GLU A 630 46.23 16.75 -25.37
N ARG A 631 46.36 16.73 -24.04
CA ARG A 631 47.51 16.12 -23.34
C ARG A 631 47.55 14.60 -23.48
N PHE A 632 46.41 13.93 -23.27
CA PHE A 632 46.34 12.48 -23.23
C PHE A 632 45.92 11.84 -24.56
N GLN A 633 45.65 12.65 -25.61
CA GLN A 633 45.23 12.20 -26.95
C GLN A 633 44.06 11.20 -26.90
N GLY A 634 43.09 11.45 -26.02
CA GLY A 634 41.92 10.61 -25.84
C GLY A 634 42.15 9.31 -25.06
N ASN A 635 43.31 9.05 -24.52
CA ASN A 635 43.61 7.89 -23.67
C ASN A 635 43.23 8.15 -22.22
N GLN A 636 43.27 7.06 -21.39
CA GLN A 636 43.05 7.15 -19.93
C GLN A 636 44.17 7.96 -19.26
N GLY A 637 43.85 8.66 -18.18
CA GLY A 637 44.82 9.44 -17.38
C GLY A 637 44.36 10.89 -17.14
N GLY A 638 43.28 11.30 -17.78
CA GLY A 638 42.67 12.60 -17.54
C GLY A 638 42.05 12.71 -16.16
N LYS A 639 42.23 13.88 -15.53
CA LYS A 639 41.67 14.17 -14.22
C LYS A 639 41.13 15.57 -14.16
N ILE A 640 39.86 15.73 -13.79
CA ILE A 640 39.23 17.02 -13.53
C ILE A 640 38.73 17.01 -12.08
N SER A 641 39.05 18.03 -11.30
CA SER A 641 38.60 18.20 -9.94
C SER A 641 37.73 19.44 -9.83
N ALA A 642 36.48 19.25 -9.37
CA ALA A 642 35.55 20.33 -9.08
C ALA A 642 35.43 20.47 -7.57
N ARG A 643 35.81 21.62 -7.05
CA ARG A 643 35.81 21.90 -5.62
C ARG A 643 35.03 23.18 -5.33
N THR A 644 34.23 23.18 -4.28
CA THR A 644 33.55 24.36 -3.74
C THR A 644 33.92 24.58 -2.29
N TYR A 645 34.06 25.82 -1.87
CA TYR A 645 34.30 26.17 -0.49
C TYR A 645 33.82 27.62 -0.22
N TYR A 646 33.61 27.91 1.03
CA TYR A 646 33.16 29.21 1.49
C TYR A 646 34.29 29.93 2.22
N ARG A 647 34.49 31.21 1.92
CA ARG A 647 35.50 32.07 2.54
C ARG A 647 35.07 33.53 2.51
N GLU A 648 35.06 34.20 3.69
CA GLU A 648 34.90 35.66 3.81
C GLU A 648 33.72 36.24 3.02
N GLU A 649 32.51 35.71 3.19
CA GLU A 649 31.28 36.12 2.48
C GLU A 649 31.28 35.87 0.97
N THR A 650 32.24 35.13 0.48
CA THR A 650 32.28 34.68 -0.91
C THR A 650 32.24 33.18 -1.03
N VAL A 651 31.55 32.68 -2.04
CA VAL A 651 31.60 31.29 -2.46
C VAL A 651 32.65 31.15 -3.53
N CYS A 652 33.60 30.24 -3.32
CA CYS A 652 34.65 29.92 -4.24
C CYS A 652 34.39 28.58 -4.93
N ILE A 653 34.51 28.57 -6.25
CA ILE A 653 34.38 27.37 -7.09
C ILE A 653 35.72 27.22 -7.84
N SER A 654 36.39 26.10 -7.62
CA SER A 654 37.62 25.72 -8.28
C SER A 654 37.36 24.58 -9.24
N ILE A 655 37.75 24.74 -10.50
CA ILE A 655 37.76 23.72 -11.53
C ILE A 655 39.21 23.54 -11.98
N LYS A 656 39.78 22.37 -11.65
CA LYS A 656 41.16 22.02 -11.92
C LYS A 656 41.24 20.85 -12.88
N ASP A 657 42.07 20.95 -13.87
CA ASP A 657 42.42 19.89 -14.81
C ASP A 657 43.94 19.55 -14.75
N ASN A 658 44.27 18.40 -15.27
CA ASN A 658 45.64 17.96 -15.49
C ASN A 658 45.98 17.95 -16.98
N GLY A 659 45.43 18.89 -17.75
CA GLY A 659 45.62 19.05 -19.19
C GLY A 659 46.97 19.66 -19.58
N VAL A 660 47.04 20.24 -20.76
CA VAL A 660 48.26 20.84 -21.29
C VAL A 660 48.70 22.14 -20.60
N GLY A 661 47.81 22.76 -19.79
CA GLY A 661 48.06 24.06 -19.16
C GLY A 661 48.05 25.23 -20.16
N VAL A 662 48.42 26.44 -19.70
CA VAL A 662 48.46 27.65 -20.50
C VAL A 662 49.88 28.25 -20.45
N LYS A 663 50.41 28.61 -21.61
CA LYS A 663 51.71 29.27 -21.70
C LYS A 663 51.66 30.65 -21.06
N LYS A 664 52.73 31.01 -20.33
CA LYS A 664 52.80 32.26 -19.56
C LYS A 664 52.58 33.52 -20.41
N GLU A 665 52.94 33.49 -21.67
CA GLU A 665 52.74 34.60 -22.62
C GLU A 665 51.28 34.80 -23.05
N LEU A 666 50.43 33.81 -22.77
CA LEU A 666 49.04 33.78 -23.19
C LEU A 666 48.07 33.99 -22.02
N GLU A 667 48.52 33.96 -20.76
CA GLU A 667 47.67 34.05 -19.54
C GLU A 667 46.74 35.28 -19.57
N ASP A 668 47.25 36.44 -20.01
CA ASP A 668 46.46 37.66 -20.09
C ASP A 668 45.56 37.70 -21.35
N LYS A 669 45.89 36.95 -22.40
CA LYS A 669 45.20 36.99 -23.69
C LYS A 669 44.04 36.00 -23.81
N ILE A 670 44.05 34.93 -23.00
CA ILE A 670 43.00 33.90 -23.09
C ILE A 670 41.60 34.42 -22.77
N PHE A 671 41.50 35.58 -22.11
CA PHE A 671 40.24 36.25 -21.79
C PHE A 671 39.83 37.28 -22.87
N ASP A 672 40.72 37.56 -23.85
CA ASP A 672 40.37 38.46 -24.93
C ASP A 672 39.30 37.85 -25.83
N PRO A 673 38.27 38.60 -26.24
CA PRO A 673 37.30 38.13 -27.20
C PRO A 673 37.97 37.67 -28.51
N PHE A 674 37.57 36.51 -29.01
CA PHE A 674 38.07 35.86 -30.22
C PHE A 674 39.49 35.28 -30.14
N PHE A 675 40.12 35.30 -28.99
CA PHE A 675 41.40 34.64 -28.81
C PHE A 675 41.19 33.11 -28.61
N THR A 676 41.85 32.32 -29.44
CA THR A 676 41.83 30.86 -29.35
C THR A 676 43.17 30.28 -29.82
N THR A 677 43.60 29.21 -29.17
CA THR A 677 44.74 28.39 -29.55
C THR A 677 44.35 27.18 -30.40
N LYS A 678 43.07 26.99 -30.63
CA LYS A 678 42.51 25.86 -31.40
C LYS A 678 42.46 26.19 -32.90
N ASP A 679 42.42 25.15 -33.74
CA ASP A 679 42.33 25.29 -35.20
C ASP A 679 41.06 26.03 -35.63
N VAL A 680 41.12 26.64 -36.81
CA VAL A 680 40.02 27.45 -37.36
C VAL A 680 38.78 26.61 -37.53
N GLY A 681 37.74 26.92 -36.73
CA GLY A 681 36.46 26.23 -36.70
C GLY A 681 36.25 25.34 -35.47
N GLU A 682 37.24 25.03 -34.64
CA GLU A 682 37.12 24.24 -33.43
C GLU A 682 37.04 25.04 -32.12
N GLY A 683 37.39 26.34 -32.19
CA GLY A 683 37.30 27.25 -31.06
C GLY A 683 36.82 28.64 -31.46
N THR A 684 35.78 29.14 -30.80
CA THR A 684 35.22 30.47 -31.06
C THR A 684 36.04 31.59 -30.42
N GLY A 685 36.89 31.27 -29.45
CA GLY A 685 37.65 32.24 -28.67
C GLY A 685 36.81 33.15 -27.77
N LEU A 686 35.50 32.85 -27.61
CA LEU A 686 34.60 33.69 -26.83
C LEU A 686 34.26 33.07 -25.45
N GLY A 687 34.47 31.76 -25.25
CA GLY A 687 34.08 31.05 -24.06
C GLY A 687 34.62 31.65 -22.75
N LEU A 688 35.93 31.95 -22.70
CA LEU A 688 36.54 32.55 -21.50
C LEU A 688 36.21 34.03 -21.36
N ALA A 689 36.02 34.77 -22.47
CA ALA A 689 35.55 36.15 -22.44
C ALA A 689 34.12 36.24 -21.83
N ILE A 690 33.23 35.29 -22.18
CA ILE A 690 31.89 35.19 -21.60
C ILE A 690 31.96 34.83 -20.11
N VAL A 691 32.87 33.93 -19.73
CA VAL A 691 33.11 33.60 -18.33
C VAL A 691 33.50 34.86 -17.56
N MET A 692 34.48 35.60 -18.02
CA MET A 692 34.96 36.83 -17.38
C MET A 692 33.85 37.88 -17.26
N GLN A 693 33.08 38.11 -18.34
CA GLN A 693 31.97 39.05 -18.36
C GLN A 693 30.85 38.61 -17.40
N THR A 694 30.57 37.32 -17.34
CA THR A 694 29.53 36.78 -16.45
C THR A 694 29.92 36.89 -15.00
N ILE A 695 31.16 36.56 -14.65
CA ILE A 695 31.67 36.69 -13.29
C ILE A 695 31.73 38.16 -12.86
N ALA A 696 32.18 39.05 -13.72
CA ALA A 696 32.14 40.50 -13.47
C ALA A 696 30.70 40.99 -13.23
N LYS A 697 29.71 40.48 -13.96
CA LYS A 697 28.29 40.79 -13.76
C LYS A 697 27.77 40.34 -12.39
N HIS A 698 28.41 39.34 -11.77
CA HIS A 698 28.12 38.88 -10.44
C HIS A 698 29.00 39.53 -9.36
N ASN A 699 29.68 40.63 -9.67
CA ASN A 699 30.66 41.29 -8.79
C ASN A 699 31.71 40.30 -8.25
N GLY A 700 31.97 39.23 -8.98
CA GLY A 700 32.92 38.18 -8.64
C GLY A 700 34.27 38.40 -9.30
N GLU A 701 35.24 37.58 -8.96
CA GLU A 701 36.59 37.53 -9.53
C GLU A 701 36.90 36.16 -10.05
N ILE A 702 37.71 36.05 -11.10
CA ILE A 702 38.26 34.81 -11.62
C ILE A 702 39.77 34.85 -11.54
N LEU A 703 40.38 33.81 -11.02
CA LEU A 703 41.81 33.61 -10.92
C LEU A 703 42.20 32.36 -11.73
N LEU A 704 43.24 32.48 -12.53
CA LEU A 704 43.86 31.35 -13.20
C LEU A 704 45.19 31.00 -12.51
N ILE A 705 45.35 29.72 -12.20
CA ILE A 705 46.60 29.12 -11.70
C ILE A 705 46.94 28.02 -12.71
N THR A 706 48.04 28.20 -13.47
CA THR A 706 48.38 27.26 -14.55
C THR A 706 49.88 27.08 -14.66
N GLU A 707 50.27 25.90 -15.15
CA GLU A 707 51.64 25.59 -15.47
C GLU A 707 51.66 24.74 -16.75
N GLU A 708 52.47 25.12 -17.74
CA GLU A 708 52.52 24.43 -19.02
C GLU A 708 52.96 22.97 -18.84
N GLY A 709 52.13 22.04 -19.30
CA GLY A 709 52.35 20.62 -19.19
C GLY A 709 51.82 19.98 -17.87
N GLU A 710 51.38 20.77 -16.87
CA GLU A 710 50.86 20.26 -15.58
C GLU A 710 49.33 20.43 -15.43
N GLY A 711 48.74 21.39 -16.20
CA GLY A 711 47.30 21.67 -16.20
C GLY A 711 46.93 23.07 -15.73
N SER A 712 45.64 23.31 -15.59
CA SER A 712 45.10 24.61 -15.18
C SER A 712 44.06 24.45 -14.03
N GLU A 713 44.00 25.48 -13.19
CA GLU A 713 42.99 25.64 -12.17
C GLU A 713 42.35 27.01 -12.30
N PHE A 714 41.04 27.03 -12.58
CA PHE A 714 40.25 28.26 -12.56
C PHE A 714 39.51 28.35 -11.22
N VAL A 715 39.77 29.44 -10.51
CA VAL A 715 39.08 29.71 -9.23
C VAL A 715 38.16 30.91 -9.42
N ILE A 716 36.89 30.70 -9.26
CA ILE A 716 35.86 31.73 -9.32
C ILE A 716 35.45 32.08 -7.90
N SER A 717 35.37 33.37 -7.59
CA SER A 717 34.88 33.88 -6.30
C SER A 717 33.64 34.74 -6.52
N ILE A 718 32.53 34.39 -5.90
CA ILE A 718 31.26 35.09 -6.05
C ILE A 718 30.72 35.48 -4.67
N PRO A 719 30.38 36.80 -4.45
CA PRO A 719 29.72 37.22 -3.21
C PRO A 719 28.37 36.55 -3.02
N ILE A 720 28.01 36.24 -1.77
CA ILE A 720 26.71 35.60 -1.46
C ILE A 720 25.55 36.49 -1.87
N SER A 721 25.67 37.80 -1.68
CA SER A 721 24.64 38.78 -2.04
C SER A 721 25.17 39.75 -3.06
N GLN A 722 24.34 40.08 -4.05
CA GLN A 722 24.66 40.98 -5.15
C GLN A 722 24.34 42.46 -4.84
N VAL A 723 24.21 42.82 -3.55
CA VAL A 723 23.92 44.20 -3.15
C VAL A 723 25.04 45.14 -3.69
N THR A 724 24.67 45.94 -4.66
CA THR A 724 25.53 46.96 -5.27
C THR A 724 25.93 47.98 -4.18
N VAL A 725 27.14 47.86 -3.66
CA VAL A 725 27.76 48.97 -2.90
C VAL A 725 28.06 50.07 -3.94
N THR A 726 27.12 50.98 -4.07
CA THR A 726 27.36 52.24 -4.78
C THR A 726 28.47 52.99 -4.05
N LYS A 727 29.70 52.78 -4.45
CA LYS A 727 30.80 53.67 -4.06
C LYS A 727 30.43 55.06 -4.52
N VAL A 728 29.87 55.88 -3.64
CA VAL A 728 29.79 57.33 -3.78
C VAL A 728 31.25 57.81 -3.87
N LYS A 729 31.72 58.08 -5.07
CA LYS A 729 32.88 58.94 -5.25
C LYS A 729 32.50 60.33 -4.74
N GLN A 730 32.81 60.63 -3.47
CA GLN A 730 32.94 62.03 -3.06
C GLN A 730 34.11 62.64 -3.81
N GLY A 731 33.79 63.67 -4.56
CA GLY A 731 34.76 64.45 -5.31
C GLY A 731 35.64 65.29 -4.38
N VAL A 732 36.84 65.48 -4.79
CA VAL A 732 37.58 66.75 -4.71
C VAL A 732 38.19 66.98 -6.08
#